data_87c2f3cbac1ee58992b0f1161cf9ae8f
#
_entry.id   87c2f3cbac1ee58992b0f1161cf9ae8f
#
_cell.length_a   1.000
_cell.length_b   1.000
_cell.length_c   1.000
_cell.angle_alpha   90.00
_cell.angle_beta   90.00
_cell.angle_gamma   90.00
#
_symmetry.space_group_name_H-M   'P 1'
#
loop_
_entity.id
_entity.type
_entity.pdbx_description
1 polymer ?
#
loop_
_entity_poly.entity_id
_entity_poly.type
_entity_poly.pdbx_seq_one_letter_code
_entity_poly.pdbx_strand_id
1 'polypeptide(L)'
;MSIRIKEYKFFRSLSVKVNDNWPVRKAEQLWRQMRNHKIAEIEAAEACKWLRATGFPQYAQMYEDLQFPIDLSTVAQDHPLLEPDVLHSLFRRLQILNSCVHLHQQRIAHNTDESEDECCALSDNWTYQTDIRRWSRACKNQPEPEKNSQEKDDVFEQYTESPRDKLRRAGSTKFRRRRRDGTIFSEGGSPQLDRLDSLTHQLADLKTCELNHVSDSECTPKRNQRTKSFDNTDSWLTSQISSDDRVLWHALPQEEEQSPQKTVNLENGGPSMFSLSCTQLQVLRKLALLKLTAHMEKHCPSHRTGWNWDLPKFIRKMKTPAYKDRSIFGVPLTIMLQRTGQSIPRNIEEALQWLHQNAADHVGLFRKSGVKSRIQILRNMVDATTEILNYNDQQSYDVADMIKQYFRELPETLLTNKLSETFILIFQYVPPYLRRESVLCAILLMPDEHVEVLQFLLHFLLQIAEHATTNQMNESNLALCFAPSLFHYSQSSFKQNFGSPHPKELAETRAGHDCLLYFLKNYNALFKVPKEFVNQCKTSEFRESKAVKLSELGKNIGGWREYLQECQMALLREVKERNRGWIVVSGHNPRVEVSYKKVADGHPLRLWKVSAEVEAPPLEVLHRIIRERHLWDPELHSAKIVSQIDKNCEVFQYVRRKIVPLPNEEYCVVRTWRTDLPKDSCLVIETSVEHQDAVPIPNTVRGIVLASRYLIEPCGSGRSKLLHLSRVDSMGKTPEWYQKNYGHICALFVANIVSSFYHVAAGPESKV
;
A
#
# COMPACT_ATOMS: atom_id res chain seq x y z
N MET A 1 -0.53 -25.31 -21.43
CA MET A 1 -0.41 -26.71 -21.96
C MET A 1 -0.21 -27.75 -20.87
N SER A 2 0.62 -27.53 -19.87
CA SER A 2 0.88 -28.56 -18.82
C SER A 2 -0.31 -28.85 -17.89
N ILE A 3 -1.19 -27.89 -17.63
CA ILE A 3 -2.40 -28.06 -16.80
C ILE A 3 -3.47 -28.84 -17.59
N ARG A 4 -3.66 -28.53 -18.87
CA ARG A 4 -4.59 -29.28 -19.74
C ARG A 4 -4.20 -30.79 -19.90
N ILE A 5 -2.92 -31.09 -19.93
CA ILE A 5 -2.43 -32.47 -20.07
C ILE A 5 -2.64 -33.27 -18.78
N LYS A 6 -2.54 -32.62 -17.58
CA LYS A 6 -2.81 -33.29 -16.30
C LYS A 6 -4.31 -33.54 -16.08
N GLU A 7 -5.15 -32.59 -16.47
CA GLU A 7 -6.61 -32.71 -16.40
C GLU A 7 -7.10 -33.80 -17.40
N TYR A 8 -6.58 -33.81 -18.62
CA TYR A 8 -6.93 -34.82 -19.63
C TYR A 8 -6.51 -36.24 -19.21
N LYS A 9 -5.37 -36.41 -18.53
CA LYS A 9 -4.94 -37.71 -17.99
C LYS A 9 -5.82 -38.18 -16.83
N PHE A 10 -6.32 -37.26 -15.99
CA PHE A 10 -7.24 -37.58 -14.91
C PHE A 10 -8.59 -38.06 -15.45
N PHE A 11 -9.16 -37.40 -16.44
CA PHE A 11 -10.40 -37.84 -17.12
C PHE A 11 -10.26 -39.20 -17.82
N ARG A 12 -9.11 -39.46 -18.43
CA ARG A 12 -8.85 -40.75 -19.08
C ARG A 12 -8.75 -41.92 -18.10
N SER A 13 -8.37 -41.68 -16.86
CA SER A 13 -8.34 -42.70 -15.80
C SER A 13 -9.72 -42.98 -15.19
N LEU A 14 -10.65 -42.05 -15.27
CA LEU A 14 -12.04 -42.22 -14.85
C LEU A 14 -12.93 -42.83 -15.93
N SER A 15 -12.61 -42.60 -17.22
CA SER A 15 -13.41 -43.09 -18.35
C SER A 15 -13.25 -44.57 -18.65
N VAL A 16 -12.32 -45.27 -18.01
CA VAL A 16 -12.05 -46.72 -18.29
C VAL A 16 -13.02 -47.67 -17.55
N LYS A 17 -13.94 -47.17 -16.71
CA LYS A 17 -14.87 -48.03 -15.92
C LYS A 17 -16.34 -47.65 -15.96
N VAL A 18 -16.80 -46.84 -16.92
CA VAL A 18 -18.23 -46.52 -17.02
C VAL A 18 -18.68 -46.65 -18.47
N ASN A 19 -19.69 -47.44 -18.66
CA ASN A 19 -20.34 -47.82 -19.93
C ASN A 19 -20.71 -46.58 -20.76
N ASP A 20 -20.37 -46.63 -22.05
CA ASP A 20 -20.58 -45.55 -23.03
C ASP A 20 -22.04 -45.13 -23.11
N ASN A 21 -22.35 -43.86 -22.89
CA ASN A 21 -23.23 -43.00 -23.66
C ASN A 21 -23.97 -41.87 -22.92
N TRP A 22 -23.89 -41.69 -21.59
CA TRP A 22 -24.69 -40.63 -20.96
C TRP A 22 -23.98 -39.73 -19.90
N PRO A 23 -23.06 -40.21 -19.09
CA PRO A 23 -22.58 -39.41 -17.95
C PRO A 23 -21.54 -38.32 -18.29
N VAL A 24 -20.74 -38.51 -19.35
CA VAL A 24 -19.58 -37.65 -19.62
C VAL A 24 -19.97 -36.27 -20.11
N ARG A 25 -20.98 -36.16 -20.97
CA ARG A 25 -21.44 -34.85 -21.48
C ARG A 25 -22.16 -34.05 -20.39
N LYS A 26 -23.00 -34.71 -19.56
CA LYS A 26 -23.73 -34.05 -18.46
C LYS A 26 -22.77 -33.64 -17.34
N ALA A 27 -21.77 -34.46 -17.00
CA ALA A 27 -20.71 -34.11 -16.03
C ALA A 27 -19.82 -32.96 -16.54
N GLU A 28 -19.49 -32.93 -17.83
CA GLU A 28 -18.74 -31.81 -18.42
C GLU A 28 -19.56 -30.54 -18.46
N GLN A 29 -20.85 -30.60 -18.73
CA GLN A 29 -21.76 -29.48 -18.70
C GLN A 29 -21.96 -28.93 -17.28
N LEU A 30 -22.18 -29.81 -16.30
CA LEU A 30 -22.21 -29.42 -14.86
C LEU A 30 -20.90 -28.79 -14.40
N TRP A 31 -19.78 -29.35 -14.87
CA TRP A 31 -18.46 -28.77 -14.51
C TRP A 31 -18.24 -27.38 -15.12
N ARG A 32 -18.69 -27.16 -16.35
CA ARG A 32 -18.68 -25.85 -17.01
C ARG A 32 -19.60 -24.86 -16.27
N GLN A 33 -20.79 -25.26 -15.87
CA GLN A 33 -21.73 -24.44 -15.08
C GLN A 33 -21.15 -24.06 -13.72
N MET A 34 -20.57 -25.03 -12.98
CA MET A 34 -19.94 -24.75 -11.69
C MET A 34 -18.74 -23.83 -11.82
N ARG A 35 -17.95 -23.97 -12.87
CA ARG A 35 -16.82 -23.09 -13.17
C ARG A 35 -17.27 -21.67 -13.49
N ASN A 36 -18.28 -21.52 -14.35
CA ASN A 36 -18.84 -20.22 -14.73
C ASN A 36 -19.43 -19.52 -13.52
N HIS A 37 -20.13 -20.24 -12.67
CA HIS A 37 -20.67 -19.72 -11.42
C HIS A 37 -19.58 -19.21 -10.47
N LYS A 38 -18.51 -19.99 -10.30
CA LYS A 38 -17.36 -19.57 -9.45
C LYS A 38 -16.61 -18.34 -10.01
N ILE A 39 -16.53 -18.25 -11.33
CA ILE A 39 -15.97 -17.07 -12.00
C ILE A 39 -16.86 -15.87 -11.76
N ALA A 40 -18.18 -15.99 -11.93
CA ALA A 40 -19.13 -14.89 -11.69
C ALA A 40 -19.11 -14.39 -10.24
N GLU A 41 -18.98 -15.28 -9.25
CA GLU A 41 -18.81 -14.89 -7.84
C GLU A 41 -17.52 -14.08 -7.61
N ILE A 42 -16.43 -14.49 -8.23
CA ILE A 42 -15.14 -13.76 -8.13
C ILE A 42 -15.28 -12.39 -8.79
N GLU A 43 -15.88 -12.31 -9.97
CA GLU A 43 -16.10 -11.06 -10.70
C GLU A 43 -17.05 -10.12 -9.93
N ALA A 44 -18.11 -10.67 -9.31
CA ALA A 44 -19.02 -9.90 -8.46
C ALA A 44 -18.31 -9.35 -7.20
N ALA A 45 -17.46 -10.16 -6.55
CA ALA A 45 -16.68 -9.69 -5.41
C ALA A 45 -15.69 -8.58 -5.81
N GLU A 46 -15.07 -8.68 -6.99
CA GLU A 46 -14.20 -7.61 -7.52
C GLU A 46 -15.00 -6.36 -7.90
N ALA A 47 -16.20 -6.51 -8.48
CA ALA A 47 -17.10 -5.39 -8.78
C ALA A 47 -17.52 -4.65 -7.49
N CYS A 48 -17.93 -5.36 -6.44
CA CYS A 48 -18.25 -4.77 -5.14
C CYS A 48 -17.05 -4.03 -4.53
N LYS A 49 -15.86 -4.59 -4.64
CA LYS A 49 -14.62 -3.99 -4.18
C LYS A 49 -14.32 -2.67 -4.91
N TRP A 50 -14.48 -2.67 -6.24
CA TRP A 50 -14.31 -1.48 -7.06
C TRP A 50 -15.36 -0.41 -6.72
N LEU A 51 -16.63 -0.77 -6.57
CA LEU A 51 -17.72 0.15 -6.20
C LEU A 51 -17.40 0.86 -4.87
N ARG A 52 -16.96 0.13 -3.85
CA ARG A 52 -16.54 0.73 -2.57
C ARG A 52 -15.33 1.65 -2.73
N ALA A 53 -14.35 1.22 -3.53
CA ALA A 53 -13.11 1.99 -3.72
C ALA A 53 -13.32 3.29 -4.52
N THR A 54 -14.34 3.35 -5.38
CA THR A 54 -14.67 4.52 -6.22
C THR A 54 -15.72 5.44 -5.63
N GLY A 55 -16.30 5.12 -4.47
CA GLY A 55 -17.27 5.99 -3.80
C GLY A 55 -18.72 5.64 -4.06
N PHE A 56 -19.02 4.42 -4.53
CA PHE A 56 -20.38 3.89 -4.72
C PHE A 56 -20.68 2.70 -3.79
N PRO A 57 -20.42 2.80 -2.46
CA PRO A 57 -20.60 1.69 -1.53
C PRO A 57 -22.07 1.22 -1.43
N GLN A 58 -23.04 2.11 -1.72
CA GLN A 58 -24.47 1.81 -1.68
C GLN A 58 -24.83 0.64 -2.60
N TYR A 59 -24.30 0.59 -3.82
CA TYR A 59 -24.58 -0.52 -4.74
C TYR A 59 -23.95 -1.84 -4.30
N ALA A 60 -22.77 -1.79 -3.70
CA ALA A 60 -22.16 -2.98 -3.13
C ALA A 60 -22.95 -3.49 -1.91
N GLN A 61 -23.50 -2.59 -1.09
CA GLN A 61 -24.38 -2.93 0.02
C GLN A 61 -25.73 -3.50 -0.47
N MET A 62 -26.37 -2.86 -1.46
CA MET A 62 -27.60 -3.39 -2.08
C MET A 62 -27.41 -4.80 -2.62
N TYR A 63 -26.25 -5.11 -3.20
CA TYR A 63 -25.93 -6.48 -3.65
C TYR A 63 -25.82 -7.47 -2.49
N GLU A 64 -25.15 -7.10 -1.40
CA GLU A 64 -25.05 -7.91 -0.18
C GLU A 64 -26.40 -8.10 0.51
N ASP A 65 -27.27 -7.09 0.46
CA ASP A 65 -28.63 -7.11 1.00
C ASP A 65 -29.66 -7.81 0.07
N LEU A 66 -29.17 -8.47 -1.01
CA LEU A 66 -29.99 -9.21 -1.97
C LEU A 66 -31.04 -8.34 -2.72
N GLN A 67 -30.76 -7.07 -2.92
CA GLN A 67 -31.61 -6.12 -3.64
C GLN A 67 -31.33 -6.06 -5.16
N PHE A 68 -30.52 -6.96 -5.68
CA PHE A 68 -30.23 -7.11 -7.10
C PHE A 68 -31.12 -8.21 -7.72
N PRO A 69 -31.42 -8.13 -9.03
CA PRO A 69 -30.92 -7.21 -10.04
C PRO A 69 -31.53 -5.79 -9.93
N ILE A 70 -30.78 -4.77 -10.36
CA ILE A 70 -31.22 -3.38 -10.42
C ILE A 70 -31.32 -2.88 -11.87
N ASP A 71 -32.21 -1.89 -12.11
CA ASP A 71 -32.33 -1.25 -13.41
C ASP A 71 -31.22 -0.19 -13.59
N LEU A 72 -30.46 -0.30 -14.67
CA LEU A 72 -29.39 0.63 -15.00
C LEU A 72 -29.92 2.02 -15.45
N SER A 73 -31.15 2.09 -15.93
CA SER A 73 -31.77 3.37 -16.34
C SER A 73 -32.04 4.29 -15.13
N THR A 74 -32.43 3.72 -14.00
CA THR A 74 -32.58 4.47 -12.74
C THR A 74 -31.25 4.97 -12.22
N VAL A 75 -30.20 4.15 -12.29
CA VAL A 75 -28.84 4.56 -11.90
C VAL A 75 -28.35 5.74 -12.74
N ALA A 76 -28.67 5.78 -14.05
CA ALA A 76 -28.33 6.94 -14.89
C ALA A 76 -28.99 8.22 -14.41
N GLN A 77 -30.27 8.13 -13.98
CA GLN A 77 -31.01 9.26 -13.46
C GLN A 77 -30.50 9.73 -12.10
N ASP A 78 -30.02 8.81 -11.27
CA ASP A 78 -29.45 9.12 -9.96
C ASP A 78 -28.07 9.80 -10.05
N HIS A 79 -27.39 9.68 -11.20
CA HIS A 79 -26.04 10.22 -11.41
C HIS A 79 -25.93 11.09 -12.68
N PRO A 80 -26.72 12.16 -12.84
CA PRO A 80 -26.75 12.98 -14.05
C PRO A 80 -25.45 13.75 -14.31
N LEU A 81 -24.62 13.92 -13.30
CA LEU A 81 -23.38 14.69 -13.36
C LEU A 81 -22.14 13.85 -13.69
N LEU A 82 -22.28 12.52 -13.79
CA LEU A 82 -21.16 11.68 -14.17
C LEU A 82 -20.87 11.78 -15.66
N GLU A 83 -19.60 11.90 -16.00
CA GLU A 83 -19.13 11.83 -17.39
C GLU A 83 -19.58 10.50 -18.04
N PRO A 84 -19.98 10.50 -19.33
CA PRO A 84 -20.51 9.29 -19.98
C PRO A 84 -19.59 8.07 -19.91
N ASP A 85 -18.28 8.27 -20.05
CA ASP A 85 -17.29 7.17 -19.97
C ASP A 85 -17.19 6.58 -18.57
N VAL A 86 -17.31 7.43 -17.54
CA VAL A 86 -17.35 7.04 -16.13
C VAL A 86 -18.63 6.27 -15.80
N LEU A 87 -19.77 6.76 -16.26
CA LEU A 87 -21.07 6.12 -16.12
C LEU A 87 -21.07 4.73 -16.78
N HIS A 88 -20.46 4.61 -17.96
CA HIS A 88 -20.30 3.32 -18.63
C HIS A 88 -19.48 2.32 -17.82
N SER A 89 -18.41 2.77 -17.17
CA SER A 89 -17.62 1.93 -16.28
C SER A 89 -18.39 1.49 -15.03
N LEU A 90 -19.27 2.35 -14.48
CA LEU A 90 -20.17 2.01 -13.39
C LEU A 90 -21.17 0.93 -13.84
N PHE A 91 -21.86 1.15 -14.98
CA PHE A 91 -22.84 0.20 -15.52
C PHE A 91 -22.24 -1.19 -15.72
N ARG A 92 -21.02 -1.28 -16.21
CA ARG A 92 -20.33 -2.57 -16.40
C ARG A 92 -20.24 -3.35 -15.10
N ARG A 93 -19.91 -2.71 -13.96
CA ARG A 93 -19.84 -3.37 -12.65
C ARG A 93 -21.22 -3.81 -12.15
N LEU A 94 -22.21 -2.95 -12.31
CA LEU A 94 -23.58 -3.28 -11.94
C LEU A 94 -24.15 -4.43 -12.79
N GLN A 95 -23.80 -4.47 -14.08
CA GLN A 95 -24.18 -5.54 -14.98
C GLN A 95 -23.53 -6.89 -14.60
N ILE A 96 -22.28 -6.89 -14.13
CA ILE A 96 -21.62 -8.09 -13.57
C ILE A 96 -22.41 -8.58 -12.34
N LEU A 97 -22.86 -7.70 -11.45
CA LEU A 97 -23.65 -8.07 -10.28
C LEU A 97 -25.02 -8.61 -10.68
N ASN A 98 -25.72 -7.95 -11.62
CA ASN A 98 -26.98 -8.44 -12.18
C ASN A 98 -26.81 -9.85 -12.78
N SER A 99 -25.75 -10.07 -13.59
CA SER A 99 -25.48 -11.36 -14.22
C SER A 99 -25.18 -12.47 -13.21
N CYS A 100 -24.43 -12.15 -12.13
CA CYS A 100 -24.15 -13.10 -11.05
C CYS A 100 -25.44 -13.55 -10.35
N VAL A 101 -26.37 -12.61 -10.06
CA VAL A 101 -27.68 -12.92 -9.45
C VAL A 101 -28.54 -13.79 -10.37
N HIS A 102 -28.58 -13.50 -11.68
CA HIS A 102 -29.31 -14.32 -12.64
C HIS A 102 -28.78 -15.77 -12.71
N LEU A 103 -27.46 -15.95 -12.68
CA LEU A 103 -26.86 -17.30 -12.64
C LEU A 103 -27.23 -18.06 -11.35
N HIS A 104 -27.29 -17.35 -10.21
CA HIS A 104 -27.77 -17.96 -8.96
C HIS A 104 -29.23 -18.38 -9.02
N GLN A 105 -30.08 -17.53 -9.60
CA GLN A 105 -31.51 -17.81 -9.78
C GLN A 105 -31.76 -19.02 -10.69
N GLN A 106 -31.05 -19.11 -11.82
CA GLN A 106 -31.13 -20.25 -12.73
C GLN A 106 -30.76 -21.56 -12.05
N ARG A 107 -29.76 -21.58 -11.18
CA ARG A 107 -29.36 -22.78 -10.41
C ARG A 107 -30.46 -23.23 -9.46
N ILE A 108 -31.15 -22.30 -8.81
CA ILE A 108 -32.25 -22.63 -7.88
C ILE A 108 -33.43 -23.21 -8.67
N ALA A 109 -33.77 -22.64 -9.82
CA ALA A 109 -34.86 -23.10 -10.67
C ALA A 109 -34.58 -24.53 -11.23
N HIS A 110 -33.34 -24.82 -11.65
CA HIS A 110 -32.99 -26.17 -12.13
C HIS A 110 -32.96 -27.23 -11.03
N ASN A 111 -32.69 -26.88 -9.78
CA ASN A 111 -32.71 -27.81 -8.66
C ASN A 111 -34.13 -28.14 -8.14
N THR A 112 -35.15 -27.40 -8.56
CA THR A 112 -36.55 -27.66 -8.19
C THR A 112 -37.28 -28.57 -9.19
N ASP A 113 -36.77 -28.75 -10.40
CA ASP A 113 -37.39 -29.59 -11.46
C ASP A 113 -36.84 -31.01 -11.56
N GLU A 114 -35.76 -31.36 -10.87
CA GLU A 114 -35.19 -32.70 -10.89
C GLU A 114 -35.71 -33.47 -9.64
N SER A 115 -36.45 -34.58 -9.91
CA SER A 115 -36.92 -35.54 -8.91
C SER A 115 -35.76 -36.09 -8.06
N GLU A 116 -36.01 -36.38 -6.80
CA GLU A 116 -35.05 -36.74 -5.74
C GLU A 116 -34.12 -37.93 -6.02
N ASP A 117 -34.27 -38.66 -7.13
CA ASP A 117 -33.58 -39.93 -7.39
C ASP A 117 -32.27 -39.81 -8.21
N GLU A 118 -31.89 -38.64 -8.76
CA GLU A 118 -30.70 -38.53 -9.63
C GLU A 118 -29.50 -37.76 -9.03
N CYS A 119 -29.52 -37.37 -7.75
CA CYS A 119 -28.51 -36.51 -7.11
C CYS A 119 -27.24 -37.20 -6.60
N CYS A 120 -26.81 -38.33 -7.14
CA CYS A 120 -25.70 -39.08 -6.51
C CYS A 120 -24.29 -38.83 -7.03
N ALA A 121 -24.04 -37.93 -7.99
CA ALA A 121 -22.69 -37.79 -8.56
C ALA A 121 -21.82 -36.72 -7.86
N LEU A 122 -22.40 -35.70 -7.26
CA LEU A 122 -21.67 -34.65 -6.49
C LEU A 122 -22.55 -34.18 -5.32
N SER A 123 -22.58 -34.98 -4.23
CA SER A 123 -23.27 -34.59 -3.01
C SER A 123 -22.56 -33.43 -2.32
N ASP A 124 -23.29 -32.69 -1.46
CA ASP A 124 -22.80 -31.57 -0.60
C ASP A 124 -21.60 -31.94 0.31
N ASN A 125 -21.11 -33.17 0.21
CA ASN A 125 -20.00 -33.73 0.97
C ASN A 125 -18.61 -33.48 0.32
N TRP A 126 -18.53 -32.79 -0.80
CA TRP A 126 -17.24 -32.48 -1.43
C TRP A 126 -16.81 -31.05 -1.11
N THR A 127 -15.65 -30.92 -0.47
CA THR A 127 -15.01 -29.64 -0.17
C THR A 127 -13.72 -29.49 -0.96
N TYR A 128 -13.51 -28.28 -1.49
CA TYR A 128 -12.27 -27.94 -2.18
C TYR A 128 -11.20 -27.51 -1.18
N GLN A 129 -10.11 -28.24 -1.13
CA GLN A 129 -8.97 -27.92 -0.29
C GLN A 129 -7.99 -27.05 -1.07
N THR A 130 -7.91 -25.78 -0.70
CA THR A 130 -7.05 -24.77 -1.35
C THR A 130 -5.55 -25.07 -1.24
N ASP A 131 -5.13 -25.73 -0.15
CA ASP A 131 -3.71 -26.03 0.14
C ASP A 131 -3.12 -27.08 -0.80
N ILE A 132 -3.95 -27.95 -1.33
CA ILE A 132 -3.55 -29.03 -2.28
C ILE A 132 -4.26 -28.92 -3.63
N ARG A 133 -5.06 -27.88 -3.87
CA ARG A 133 -5.86 -27.66 -5.09
C ARG A 133 -6.62 -28.92 -5.53
N ARG A 134 -7.25 -29.60 -4.59
CA ARG A 134 -7.94 -30.88 -4.82
C ARG A 134 -9.30 -30.88 -4.12
N TRP A 135 -10.29 -31.48 -4.79
CA TRP A 135 -11.57 -31.81 -4.17
C TRP A 135 -11.46 -33.11 -3.36
N SER A 136 -11.93 -33.09 -2.13
CA SER A 136 -12.00 -34.28 -1.30
C SER A 136 -13.39 -34.42 -0.66
N ARG A 137 -13.81 -35.67 -0.46
CA ARG A 137 -15.09 -35.99 0.15
C ARG A 137 -15.00 -35.72 1.66
N ALA A 138 -15.92 -34.92 2.19
CA ALA A 138 -16.03 -34.71 3.63
C ALA A 138 -16.53 -36.02 4.27
N CYS A 139 -15.74 -36.58 5.18
CA CYS A 139 -16.21 -37.70 5.99
C CYS A 139 -17.28 -37.17 6.96
N LYS A 140 -18.50 -37.75 6.92
CA LYS A 140 -19.50 -37.55 7.98
C LYS A 140 -18.92 -38.16 9.28
N ASN A 141 -18.73 -37.35 10.26
CA ASN A 141 -18.38 -37.81 11.61
C ASN A 141 -19.45 -38.80 12.08
N GLN A 142 -19.05 -40.04 12.34
CA GLN A 142 -19.87 -40.96 13.13
C GLN A 142 -19.88 -40.44 14.58
N PRO A 143 -21.01 -40.54 15.28
CA PRO A 143 -21.06 -40.14 16.69
C PRO A 143 -20.19 -41.10 17.52
N GLU A 144 -19.29 -40.54 18.29
CA GLU A 144 -18.57 -41.30 19.33
C GLU A 144 -19.51 -41.76 20.42
N PRO A 145 -19.33 -42.99 20.94
CA PRO A 145 -20.09 -43.48 22.10
C PRO A 145 -19.56 -42.79 23.37
N GLU A 146 -20.48 -42.28 24.15
CA GLU A 146 -20.24 -41.75 25.50
C GLU A 146 -19.46 -42.75 26.36
N LYS A 147 -18.36 -42.31 26.98
CA LYS A 147 -17.73 -42.99 28.10
C LYS A 147 -17.67 -42.06 29.28
N ASN A 148 -18.36 -42.56 30.31
CA ASN A 148 -18.43 -42.04 31.66
C ASN A 148 -17.05 -41.90 32.33
N SER A 149 -17.03 -40.91 33.18
CA SER A 149 -16.05 -40.55 34.20
C SER A 149 -15.52 -41.71 35.05
N GLN A 150 -14.24 -41.75 35.37
CA GLN A 150 -13.74 -41.77 36.74
C GLN A 150 -12.22 -41.67 36.83
N GLU A 151 -11.81 -40.92 37.84
CA GLU A 151 -10.51 -40.64 38.40
C GLU A 151 -9.44 -41.75 38.40
N LYS A 152 -8.18 -41.44 38.25
CA LYS A 152 -7.08 -41.35 39.26
C LYS A 152 -5.68 -41.34 38.64
N ASP A 153 -4.96 -40.44 39.19
CA ASP A 153 -3.52 -40.29 39.51
C ASP A 153 -2.45 -41.26 38.99
N ASP A 154 -1.35 -40.59 38.70
CA ASP A 154 0.10 -40.90 38.89
C ASP A 154 0.94 -41.52 37.78
N VAL A 155 1.91 -40.65 37.39
CA VAL A 155 3.38 -40.87 37.29
C VAL A 155 3.94 -41.77 36.19
N PHE A 156 4.82 -41.15 35.45
CA PHE A 156 6.09 -41.56 34.90
C PHE A 156 6.29 -41.39 33.39
N GLU A 157 7.37 -40.67 33.08
CA GLU A 157 8.00 -40.45 31.78
C GLU A 157 8.21 -41.73 30.99
N GLN A 158 7.94 -41.68 29.70
CA GLN A 158 8.82 -42.31 28.71
C GLN A 158 8.55 -41.73 27.30
N TYR A 159 9.63 -41.26 26.69
CA TYR A 159 9.69 -40.86 25.31
C TYR A 159 9.27 -41.98 24.38
N THR A 160 8.29 -41.73 23.50
CA THR A 160 8.12 -42.53 22.30
C THR A 160 7.93 -41.62 21.10
N GLU A 161 8.86 -41.76 20.11
CA GLU A 161 8.90 -41.04 18.87
C GLU A 161 7.64 -41.26 18.02
N SER A 162 7.14 -40.18 17.46
CA SER A 162 6.00 -40.10 16.53
C SER A 162 6.30 -40.81 15.18
N PRO A 163 5.34 -41.48 14.55
CA PRO A 163 5.51 -42.16 13.27
C PRO A 163 5.85 -41.30 12.05
N ARG A 164 5.95 -39.98 12.23
CA ARG A 164 6.26 -39.03 11.14
C ARG A 164 7.73 -38.97 10.74
N ASP A 165 8.64 -39.47 11.54
CA ASP A 165 10.08 -39.41 11.25
C ASP A 165 10.62 -40.57 10.42
N LYS A 166 9.85 -41.66 10.26
CA LYS A 166 10.27 -42.81 9.45
C LYS A 166 10.10 -42.65 7.94
N LEU A 167 9.38 -41.64 7.47
CA LEU A 167 9.16 -41.38 6.01
C LEU A 167 10.17 -40.43 5.36
N ARG A 168 11.07 -39.85 6.15
CA ARG A 168 12.09 -38.91 5.66
C ARG A 168 13.44 -39.54 5.30
N ARG A 169 13.65 -40.82 5.57
CA ARG A 169 14.92 -41.52 5.33
C ARG A 169 15.00 -42.43 4.12
N ALA A 170 13.92 -42.61 3.37
CA ALA A 170 13.90 -43.44 2.18
C ALA A 170 13.66 -42.59 0.92
N GLY A 171 14.69 -41.92 0.43
CA GLY A 171 14.52 -41.14 -0.80
C GLY A 171 15.73 -40.28 -1.23
N SER A 172 16.93 -40.59 -0.75
CA SER A 172 18.13 -39.95 -1.24
C SER A 172 19.00 -40.92 -2.05
N THR A 173 18.67 -41.06 -3.32
CA THR A 173 19.57 -41.67 -4.29
C THR A 173 20.44 -40.61 -4.94
N LYS A 174 21.70 -40.72 -4.67
CA LYS A 174 22.80 -39.92 -5.21
C LYS A 174 22.89 -40.07 -6.73
N PHE A 175 22.66 -38.98 -7.46
CA PHE A 175 23.15 -38.88 -8.84
C PHE A 175 24.56 -38.33 -8.84
N ARG A 176 25.52 -39.20 -9.20
CA ARG A 176 26.91 -38.87 -9.47
C ARG A 176 27.01 -37.99 -10.71
N ARG A 177 27.49 -36.77 -10.55
CA ARG A 177 28.02 -35.94 -11.64
C ARG A 177 29.38 -36.47 -12.08
N ARG A 178 29.48 -36.93 -13.33
CA ARG A 178 30.77 -37.10 -14.01
C ARG A 178 31.28 -35.71 -14.43
N ARG A 179 32.49 -35.39 -13.95
CA ARG A 179 33.33 -34.33 -14.50
C ARG A 179 33.83 -34.76 -15.90
N ARG A 180 33.81 -33.81 -16.82
CA ARG A 180 34.72 -33.80 -17.97
C ARG A 180 35.33 -32.42 -18.07
N ASP A 181 36.66 -32.40 -17.98
CA ASP A 181 37.52 -31.28 -18.24
C ASP A 181 37.58 -30.95 -19.73
N GLY A 182 37.86 -29.68 -20.04
CA GLY A 182 38.15 -29.28 -21.41
C GLY A 182 38.12 -27.75 -21.56
N THR A 183 39.19 -27.16 -21.28
CA THR A 183 39.82 -25.89 -21.64
C THR A 183 39.37 -25.09 -22.86
N ILE A 184 39.52 -23.75 -22.69
CA ILE A 184 40.11 -22.69 -23.55
C ILE A 184 39.18 -21.73 -24.29
N PHE A 185 39.34 -20.40 -23.90
CA PHE A 185 39.27 -19.12 -24.60
C PHE A 185 38.02 -18.72 -25.42
N SER A 186 37.42 -17.61 -25.16
CA SER A 186 37.74 -16.25 -25.64
C SER A 186 36.65 -15.25 -25.27
N GLU A 187 37.03 -14.00 -25.24
CA GLU A 187 36.36 -12.74 -25.08
C GLU A 187 35.06 -12.58 -25.85
N GLY A 188 34.13 -11.83 -25.27
CA GLY A 188 33.18 -11.06 -26.07
C GLY A 188 31.76 -11.00 -25.54
N GLY A 189 31.36 -9.80 -25.19
CA GLY A 189 29.97 -9.38 -25.38
C GLY A 189 28.96 -9.76 -24.33
N SER A 190 28.53 -8.79 -23.63
CA SER A 190 27.36 -8.77 -22.74
C SER A 190 26.07 -9.16 -23.47
N PRO A 191 25.29 -10.11 -22.97
CA PRO A 191 23.89 -10.29 -23.34
C PRO A 191 23.02 -10.08 -22.09
N GLN A 192 22.57 -8.86 -21.85
CA GLN A 192 21.64 -8.56 -20.77
C GLN A 192 20.43 -7.72 -21.22
N LEU A 193 20.01 -7.84 -22.46
CA LEU A 193 18.83 -7.09 -22.92
C LEU A 193 17.71 -7.95 -23.53
N ASP A 194 17.88 -9.27 -23.66
CA ASP A 194 16.88 -10.08 -24.34
C ASP A 194 16.32 -11.12 -23.39
N ARG A 195 15.15 -10.84 -22.83
CA ARG A 195 14.15 -11.86 -22.46
C ARG A 195 12.98 -11.29 -21.68
N LEU A 196 11.91 -11.14 -22.42
CA LEU A 196 10.57 -10.96 -21.88
C LEU A 196 9.54 -11.51 -22.89
N ASP A 197 8.79 -12.47 -22.52
CA ASP A 197 7.44 -12.80 -22.97
C ASP A 197 7.13 -14.29 -23.05
N SER A 198 6.20 -14.77 -22.24
CA SER A 198 5.45 -15.99 -22.55
C SER A 198 4.26 -16.33 -21.64
N LEU A 199 4.00 -15.62 -20.52
CA LEU A 199 2.89 -15.94 -19.61
C LEU A 199 1.62 -15.13 -19.81
N THR A 200 1.71 -13.96 -20.44
CA THR A 200 0.56 -13.10 -20.74
C THR A 200 -0.26 -13.58 -21.92
N HIS A 201 0.37 -14.21 -22.91
CA HIS A 201 -0.33 -14.78 -24.07
C HIS A 201 -1.24 -15.96 -23.71
N GLN A 202 -0.85 -16.77 -22.73
CA GLN A 202 -1.64 -17.95 -22.32
C GLN A 202 -2.89 -17.62 -21.51
N LEU A 203 -2.95 -16.44 -20.88
CA LEU A 203 -4.13 -15.96 -20.16
C LEU A 203 -5.10 -15.16 -21.05
N ALA A 204 -4.59 -14.52 -22.10
CA ALA A 204 -5.40 -13.82 -23.09
C ALA A 204 -6.14 -14.79 -24.01
N ASP A 205 -5.48 -15.86 -24.47
CA ASP A 205 -6.08 -16.88 -25.35
C ASP A 205 -7.18 -17.70 -24.67
N LEU A 206 -7.16 -17.79 -23.32
CA LEU A 206 -8.23 -18.44 -22.54
C LEU A 206 -9.50 -17.59 -22.43
N LYS A 207 -9.41 -16.26 -22.62
CA LYS A 207 -10.56 -15.34 -22.59
C LYS A 207 -11.19 -15.11 -23.94
N THR A 208 -10.46 -15.28 -25.04
CA THR A 208 -10.94 -14.93 -26.38
C THR A 208 -11.77 -16.03 -27.04
N CYS A 209 -11.69 -17.26 -26.57
CA CYS A 209 -12.42 -18.38 -27.17
C CYS A 209 -13.86 -18.57 -26.66
N GLU A 210 -14.33 -17.81 -25.65
CA GLU A 210 -15.64 -18.05 -25.02
C GLU A 210 -16.69 -16.94 -25.25
N LEU A 211 -16.44 -15.95 -26.10
CA LEU A 211 -17.33 -14.77 -26.25
C LEU A 211 -18.33 -14.85 -27.44
N ASN A 212 -18.41 -15.94 -28.14
CA ASN A 212 -19.40 -16.12 -29.21
C ASN A 212 -20.42 -17.17 -28.83
N HIS A 213 -21.66 -16.76 -28.70
CA HIS A 213 -22.93 -17.46 -28.49
C HIS A 213 -23.47 -17.47 -27.06
N VAL A 214 -24.44 -16.61 -26.81
CA VAL A 214 -25.71 -16.97 -26.14
C VAL A 214 -26.77 -15.90 -26.43
N SER A 215 -27.88 -16.33 -26.92
CA SER A 215 -29.15 -15.58 -27.05
C SER A 215 -30.11 -15.94 -25.92
N ASP A 216 -30.96 -14.98 -25.62
CA ASP A 216 -31.95 -14.80 -24.55
C ASP A 216 -32.86 -15.98 -24.17
N SER A 217 -33.22 -16.04 -22.88
CA SER A 217 -34.59 -16.23 -22.40
C SER A 217 -34.71 -16.06 -20.87
N GLU A 218 -35.76 -15.38 -20.45
CA GLU A 218 -36.12 -14.94 -19.09
C GLU A 218 -36.72 -16.05 -18.21
N CYS A 219 -36.52 -16.01 -16.91
CA CYS A 219 -37.49 -16.30 -15.83
C CYS A 219 -36.98 -16.07 -14.40
N THR A 220 -37.83 -15.63 -13.51
CA THR A 220 -37.66 -15.08 -12.16
C THR A 220 -37.85 -16.07 -10.97
N PRO A 221 -37.68 -15.66 -9.71
CA PRO A 221 -37.00 -16.45 -8.64
C PRO A 221 -37.87 -16.90 -7.46
N LYS A 222 -37.31 -17.67 -6.54
CA LYS A 222 -37.67 -17.70 -5.11
C LYS A 222 -36.49 -18.09 -4.21
N ARG A 223 -36.52 -17.46 -3.03
CA ARG A 223 -35.54 -17.28 -1.96
C ARG A 223 -35.48 -18.45 -0.98
N ASN A 224 -34.29 -18.85 -0.52
CA ASN A 224 -34.10 -19.28 0.88
C ASN A 224 -32.66 -19.15 1.38
N GLN A 225 -32.56 -18.75 2.64
CA GLN A 225 -31.39 -18.36 3.40
C GLN A 225 -30.57 -19.55 3.89
N ARG A 226 -29.24 -19.44 3.89
CA ARG A 226 -28.39 -19.71 5.06
C ARG A 226 -26.96 -19.26 4.82
N THR A 227 -26.59 -18.29 5.59
CA THR A 227 -25.24 -17.77 5.76
C THR A 227 -24.38 -18.72 6.57
N LYS A 228 -23.16 -18.98 6.13
CA LYS A 228 -22.03 -19.29 7.01
C LYS A 228 -20.86 -18.40 6.65
N SER A 229 -20.43 -17.71 7.67
CA SER A 229 -19.31 -16.80 7.74
C SER A 229 -18.02 -17.45 7.26
N PHE A 230 -17.33 -16.79 6.35
CA PHE A 230 -15.91 -17.01 6.13
C PHE A 230 -15.15 -15.87 6.78
N ASP A 231 -14.46 -16.23 7.86
CA ASP A 231 -13.60 -15.33 8.61
C ASP A 231 -12.34 -14.96 7.82
N ASN A 232 -12.18 -13.66 7.76
CA ASN A 232 -10.95 -12.91 7.92
C ASN A 232 -9.70 -13.30 7.14
N THR A 233 -9.34 -12.44 6.21
CA THR A 233 -8.04 -11.74 6.20
C THR A 233 -7.85 -10.72 5.08
N ASP A 234 -8.90 -10.17 4.50
CA ASP A 234 -8.77 -9.04 3.55
C ASP A 234 -9.38 -7.74 4.11
N SER A 235 -9.13 -7.46 5.39
CA SER A 235 -9.79 -6.39 6.14
C SER A 235 -9.27 -4.98 5.85
N TRP A 236 -8.50 -4.76 4.78
CA TRP A 236 -7.98 -3.43 4.48
C TRP A 236 -8.98 -2.53 3.75
N LEU A 237 -9.96 -3.12 3.08
CA LEU A 237 -11.05 -2.39 2.41
C LEU A 237 -12.42 -2.70 3.00
N THR A 238 -12.57 -3.72 3.85
CA THR A 238 -13.86 -4.16 4.38
C THR A 238 -14.07 -3.82 5.84
N SER A 239 -13.18 -3.04 6.47
CA SER A 239 -13.48 -2.56 7.82
C SER A 239 -14.53 -1.45 7.72
N GLN A 240 -15.79 -1.84 7.87
CA GLN A 240 -16.93 -0.98 8.15
C GLN A 240 -16.79 0.43 7.54
N ILE A 241 -17.16 0.54 6.27
CA ILE A 241 -17.55 1.81 5.69
C ILE A 241 -18.84 2.16 6.44
N SER A 242 -18.74 3.10 7.38
CA SER A 242 -19.92 3.73 7.94
C SER A 242 -20.70 4.38 6.79
N SER A 243 -22.00 4.58 6.96
CA SER A 243 -22.85 5.32 6.01
C SER A 243 -22.27 6.68 5.60
N ASP A 244 -21.29 7.18 6.33
CA ASP A 244 -20.61 8.46 6.14
C ASP A 244 -19.48 8.45 5.09
N ASP A 245 -19.14 7.28 4.52
CA ASP A 245 -18.12 7.19 3.46
C ASP A 245 -18.65 7.45 2.04
N ARG A 246 -19.90 7.91 1.91
CA ARG A 246 -20.48 8.32 0.63
C ARG A 246 -19.77 9.56 0.13
N VAL A 247 -19.12 9.47 -0.99
CA VAL A 247 -18.76 10.65 -1.77
C VAL A 247 -20.01 11.01 -2.56
N LEU A 248 -20.70 12.05 -2.13
CA LEU A 248 -21.78 12.64 -2.88
C LEU A 248 -21.17 13.36 -4.07
N TRP A 249 -21.21 12.74 -5.25
CA TRP A 249 -20.84 13.36 -6.51
C TRP A 249 -21.92 14.36 -6.95
N HIS A 250 -22.53 15.11 -6.00
CA HIS A 250 -23.59 16.06 -6.23
C HIS A 250 -23.03 17.47 -6.42
N ALA A 251 -23.48 18.06 -7.48
CA ALA A 251 -23.53 19.49 -7.76
C ALA A 251 -22.19 20.24 -7.72
N LEU A 252 -21.58 20.32 -8.87
CA LEU A 252 -20.87 21.56 -9.23
C LEU A 252 -21.94 22.66 -9.42
N PRO A 253 -21.74 23.88 -8.89
CA PRO A 253 -22.58 25.01 -9.29
C PRO A 253 -22.46 25.15 -10.80
N GLN A 254 -23.61 25.21 -11.48
CA GLN A 254 -23.67 25.54 -12.89
C GLN A 254 -23.20 26.99 -13.04
N GLU A 255 -21.98 27.19 -13.49
CA GLU A 255 -21.62 28.41 -14.19
C GLU A 255 -22.04 28.23 -15.65
N GLU A 256 -22.77 29.21 -16.14
CA GLU A 256 -23.49 29.29 -17.39
C GLU A 256 -22.73 28.77 -18.60
N GLU A 257 -23.45 28.03 -19.42
CA GLU A 257 -23.02 27.55 -20.73
C GLU A 257 -22.59 28.72 -21.64
N GLN A 258 -21.29 28.72 -22.00
CA GLN A 258 -20.85 29.33 -23.26
C GLN A 258 -19.82 28.41 -23.93
N SER A 259 -20.35 27.69 -24.92
CA SER A 259 -19.78 27.24 -26.21
C SER A 259 -18.41 26.50 -26.24
N PRO A 260 -18.04 25.88 -27.39
CA PRO A 260 -17.43 24.57 -27.41
C PRO A 260 -15.89 24.62 -27.38
N GLN A 261 -15.33 23.49 -26.95
CA GLN A 261 -13.88 23.18 -27.08
C GLN A 261 -12.92 24.20 -26.43
N LYS A 262 -13.00 24.35 -25.13
CA LYS A 262 -11.84 24.79 -24.36
C LYS A 262 -10.98 23.56 -24.05
N THR A 263 -9.91 23.38 -24.81
CA THR A 263 -8.69 22.79 -24.26
C THR A 263 -8.44 23.47 -22.92
N VAL A 264 -8.63 22.72 -21.83
CA VAL A 264 -8.40 23.21 -20.48
C VAL A 264 -6.97 23.70 -20.43
N ASN A 265 -6.78 25.02 -20.37
CA ASN A 265 -5.48 25.63 -20.12
C ASN A 265 -5.07 25.28 -18.68
N LEU A 266 -4.36 24.16 -18.55
CA LEU A 266 -3.82 23.64 -17.31
C LEU A 266 -2.57 24.42 -16.79
N GLU A 267 -2.38 25.65 -17.25
CA GLU A 267 -1.27 26.52 -16.82
C GLU A 267 -1.50 27.17 -15.45
N ASN A 268 -2.70 27.15 -14.90
CA ASN A 268 -2.97 27.63 -13.55
C ASN A 268 -2.61 26.54 -12.53
N GLY A 269 -1.41 26.65 -11.96
CA GLY A 269 -0.85 25.72 -10.99
C GLY A 269 -1.76 25.50 -9.79
N GLY A 270 -2.36 24.31 -9.71
CA GLY A 270 -3.04 23.84 -8.50
C GLY A 270 -2.05 23.54 -7.37
N PRO A 271 -2.53 23.21 -6.17
CA PRO A 271 -1.68 22.86 -5.03
C PRO A 271 -0.88 21.59 -5.31
N SER A 272 0.28 21.50 -4.64
CA SER A 272 1.05 20.26 -4.61
C SER A 272 0.26 19.18 -3.86
N MET A 273 0.28 17.93 -4.33
CA MET A 273 -0.33 16.81 -3.62
C MET A 273 0.26 16.61 -2.21
N PHE A 274 1.49 17.04 -1.98
CA PHE A 274 2.16 16.97 -0.68
C PHE A 274 1.66 18.01 0.33
N SER A 275 0.82 18.97 -0.09
CA SER A 275 0.21 19.98 0.79
C SER A 275 -1.27 19.68 1.09
N LEU A 276 -1.81 18.60 0.56
CA LEU A 276 -3.22 18.22 0.75
C LEU A 276 -3.40 17.39 2.03
N SER A 277 -4.54 17.56 2.69
CA SER A 277 -4.91 16.77 3.86
C SER A 277 -5.18 15.30 3.50
N CYS A 278 -5.11 14.42 4.49
CA CYS A 278 -5.41 13.01 4.29
C CYS A 278 -6.84 12.76 3.78
N THR A 279 -7.80 13.60 4.21
CA THR A 279 -9.20 13.54 3.75
C THR A 279 -9.33 13.95 2.29
N GLN A 280 -8.66 15.02 1.88
CA GLN A 280 -8.64 15.45 0.47
C GLN A 280 -8.01 14.37 -0.42
N LEU A 281 -6.87 13.81 -0.01
CA LEU A 281 -6.23 12.72 -0.76
C LEU A 281 -7.09 11.46 -0.84
N GLN A 282 -7.87 11.15 0.20
CA GLN A 282 -8.84 10.04 0.15
C GLN A 282 -9.88 10.23 -0.95
N VAL A 283 -10.45 11.42 -1.06
CA VAL A 283 -11.44 11.74 -2.10
C VAL A 283 -10.79 11.73 -3.48
N LEU A 284 -9.62 12.37 -3.62
CA LEU A 284 -8.87 12.41 -4.87
C LEU A 284 -8.49 11.02 -5.38
N ARG A 285 -8.14 10.09 -4.50
CA ARG A 285 -7.86 8.70 -4.90
C ARG A 285 -9.09 7.98 -5.43
N LYS A 286 -10.27 8.21 -4.83
CA LYS A 286 -11.54 7.67 -5.35
C LYS A 286 -11.82 8.21 -6.75
N LEU A 287 -11.67 9.52 -6.94
CA LEU A 287 -11.84 10.18 -8.23
C LEU A 287 -10.81 9.69 -9.26
N ALA A 288 -9.54 9.61 -8.86
CA ALA A 288 -8.47 9.13 -9.72
C ALA A 288 -8.70 7.69 -10.19
N LEU A 289 -9.14 6.81 -9.29
CA LEU A 289 -9.49 5.43 -9.64
C LEU A 289 -10.65 5.39 -10.64
N LEU A 290 -11.67 6.20 -10.43
CA LEU A 290 -12.85 6.27 -11.28
C LEU A 290 -12.47 6.73 -12.71
N LYS A 291 -11.77 7.86 -12.82
CA LYS A 291 -11.34 8.43 -14.11
C LYS A 291 -10.34 7.52 -14.83
N LEU A 292 -9.34 7.02 -14.12
CA LEU A 292 -8.35 6.12 -14.72
C LEU A 292 -9.00 4.83 -15.23
N THR A 293 -9.98 4.29 -14.50
CA THR A 293 -10.74 3.13 -14.97
C THR A 293 -11.43 3.44 -16.30
N ALA A 294 -12.12 4.56 -16.41
CA ALA A 294 -12.82 4.98 -17.64
C ALA A 294 -11.83 5.11 -18.82
N HIS A 295 -10.68 5.77 -18.61
CA HIS A 295 -9.66 5.92 -19.65
C HIS A 295 -9.07 4.56 -20.10
N MET A 296 -8.75 3.68 -19.14
CA MET A 296 -8.18 2.36 -19.47
C MET A 296 -9.18 1.47 -20.22
N GLU A 297 -10.45 1.47 -19.83
CA GLU A 297 -11.49 0.68 -20.48
C GLU A 297 -11.84 1.19 -21.88
N LYS A 298 -11.77 2.50 -22.07
CA LYS A 298 -12.08 3.12 -23.38
C LYS A 298 -10.96 2.93 -24.38
N HIS A 299 -9.71 3.10 -23.97
CA HIS A 299 -8.59 3.22 -24.89
C HIS A 299 -7.71 1.96 -24.96
N CYS A 300 -7.64 1.14 -23.91
CA CYS A 300 -6.76 -0.02 -23.90
C CYS A 300 -7.47 -1.30 -24.36
N PRO A 301 -7.06 -1.92 -25.49
CA PRO A 301 -7.72 -3.10 -26.05
C PRO A 301 -7.82 -4.28 -25.07
N SER A 302 -6.78 -4.49 -24.25
CA SER A 302 -6.73 -5.55 -23.23
C SER A 302 -7.69 -5.36 -22.05
N HIS A 303 -8.28 -4.16 -21.90
CA HIS A 303 -9.12 -3.79 -20.76
C HIS A 303 -10.54 -3.40 -21.15
N ARG A 304 -10.96 -3.62 -22.40
CA ARG A 304 -12.32 -3.32 -22.85
C ARG A 304 -13.39 -4.10 -22.08
N THR A 305 -13.07 -5.26 -21.54
CA THR A 305 -13.98 -6.09 -20.73
C THR A 305 -14.00 -5.70 -19.23
N GLY A 306 -13.15 -4.80 -18.81
CA GLY A 306 -13.01 -4.31 -17.45
C GLY A 306 -11.55 -4.16 -17.04
N TRP A 307 -11.20 -3.00 -16.53
CA TRP A 307 -9.91 -2.77 -15.90
C TRP A 307 -10.06 -2.96 -14.39
N ASN A 308 -9.41 -4.00 -13.87
CA ASN A 308 -9.44 -4.29 -12.45
C ASN A 308 -8.26 -3.62 -11.76
N TRP A 309 -8.57 -2.68 -10.90
CA TRP A 309 -7.64 -2.17 -9.92
C TRP A 309 -7.57 -3.19 -8.77
N ASP A 310 -6.64 -4.11 -8.87
CA ASP A 310 -6.12 -4.75 -7.68
C ASP A 310 -5.24 -3.72 -6.99
N LEU A 311 -5.76 -3.10 -5.93
CA LEU A 311 -4.85 -2.54 -4.92
C LEU A 311 -3.80 -3.61 -4.67
N PRO A 312 -2.48 -3.27 -4.71
CA PRO A 312 -1.44 -4.27 -4.53
C PRO A 312 -1.90 -5.20 -3.43
N LYS A 313 -2.13 -6.47 -3.73
CA LYS A 313 -2.44 -7.47 -2.69
C LYS A 313 -1.21 -7.50 -1.85
N PHE A 314 -1.17 -6.59 -0.90
CA PHE A 314 -0.10 -6.54 0.07
C PHE A 314 -0.05 -7.92 0.67
N ILE A 315 0.85 -8.72 0.06
CA ILE A 315 1.38 -9.94 0.62
C ILE A 315 0.28 -10.70 1.38
N ARG A 316 -0.62 -11.35 0.64
CA ARG A 316 -1.36 -12.48 1.20
C ARG A 316 -0.32 -13.28 1.95
N LYS A 317 -0.31 -13.22 3.28
CA LYS A 317 0.41 -14.12 4.20
C LYS A 317 1.43 -15.09 3.54
N MET A 318 2.22 -14.65 2.54
CA MET A 318 3.54 -15.21 2.45
C MET A 318 4.14 -14.88 3.81
N LYS A 319 4.52 -15.88 4.57
CA LYS A 319 5.42 -15.70 5.73
C LYS A 319 6.39 -14.65 5.24
N THR A 320 6.23 -13.41 5.73
CA THR A 320 7.12 -12.30 5.33
C THR A 320 8.50 -12.89 5.48
N PRO A 321 9.30 -13.00 4.41
CA PRO A 321 10.65 -13.49 4.59
C PRO A 321 11.21 -12.60 5.69
N ALA A 322 11.78 -13.21 6.71
CA ALA A 322 12.38 -12.46 7.80
C ALA A 322 13.52 -11.65 7.16
N TYR A 323 13.18 -10.43 6.73
CA TYR A 323 14.19 -9.51 6.22
C TYR A 323 15.18 -9.28 7.35
N LYS A 324 16.44 -9.53 7.08
CA LYS A 324 17.51 -9.24 8.07
C LYS A 324 17.34 -7.79 8.50
N ASP A 325 17.33 -7.52 9.79
CA ASP A 325 17.02 -6.20 10.33
C ASP A 325 17.89 -5.05 9.77
N ARG A 326 19.06 -5.37 9.23
CA ARG A 326 20.00 -4.42 8.65
C ARG A 326 20.05 -4.41 7.12
N SER A 327 19.29 -5.28 6.45
CA SER A 327 19.32 -5.36 4.99
C SER A 327 18.66 -4.13 4.35
N ILE A 328 19.28 -3.59 3.31
CA ILE A 328 18.83 -2.43 2.52
C ILE A 328 18.32 -2.90 1.15
N PHE A 329 19.09 -3.77 0.48
CA PHE A 329 18.72 -4.28 -0.83
C PHE A 329 17.66 -5.38 -0.74
N GLY A 330 16.74 -5.39 -1.70
CA GLY A 330 15.65 -6.37 -1.75
C GLY A 330 14.59 -6.21 -0.64
N VAL A 331 14.55 -5.07 0.03
CA VAL A 331 13.57 -4.74 1.07
C VAL A 331 12.50 -3.81 0.52
N PRO A 332 11.19 -4.07 0.75
CA PRO A 332 10.12 -3.17 0.33
C PRO A 332 10.26 -1.78 0.97
N LEU A 333 9.92 -0.71 0.23
CA LEU A 333 9.99 0.67 0.73
C LEU A 333 9.16 0.88 2.00
N THR A 334 7.98 0.25 2.08
CA THR A 334 7.13 0.28 3.29
C THR A 334 7.87 -0.26 4.54
N ILE A 335 8.60 -1.38 4.41
CA ILE A 335 9.36 -1.95 5.53
C ILE A 335 10.54 -1.04 5.91
N MET A 336 11.20 -0.45 4.90
CA MET A 336 12.27 0.51 5.14
C MET A 336 11.75 1.73 5.92
N LEU A 337 10.63 2.31 5.47
CA LEU A 337 9.97 3.42 6.15
C LEU A 337 9.59 3.08 7.61
N GLN A 338 9.04 1.88 7.86
CA GLN A 338 8.67 1.44 9.20
C GLN A 338 9.88 1.26 10.14
N ARG A 339 11.04 0.91 9.60
CA ARG A 339 12.29 0.72 10.35
C ARG A 339 13.03 2.02 10.63
N THR A 340 13.07 2.92 9.66
CA THR A 340 13.94 4.09 9.69
C THR A 340 13.21 5.43 9.80
N GLY A 341 11.89 5.44 9.52
CA GLY A 341 11.09 6.66 9.40
C GLY A 341 11.26 7.40 8.06
N GLN A 342 12.06 6.84 7.13
CA GLN A 342 12.35 7.45 5.83
C GLN A 342 12.03 6.49 4.69
N SER A 343 11.49 7.01 3.59
CA SER A 343 11.06 6.21 2.42
C SER A 343 12.25 5.67 1.61
N ILE A 344 13.42 6.31 1.67
CA ILE A 344 14.67 5.86 1.05
C ILE A 344 15.75 5.62 2.13
N PRO A 345 16.60 4.59 2.01
CA PRO A 345 17.71 4.37 2.93
C PRO A 345 18.72 5.53 2.87
N ARG A 346 19.21 5.98 4.03
CA ARG A 346 20.18 7.08 4.11
C ARG A 346 21.42 6.85 3.26
N ASN A 347 21.95 5.63 3.22
CA ASN A 347 23.13 5.32 2.38
C ASN A 347 22.85 5.45 0.88
N ILE A 348 21.62 5.21 0.43
CA ILE A 348 21.23 5.42 -0.99
C ILE A 348 21.02 6.92 -1.25
N GLU A 349 20.42 7.65 -0.32
CA GLU A 349 20.31 9.11 -0.37
C GLU A 349 21.68 9.77 -0.48
N GLU A 350 22.59 9.40 0.40
CA GLU A 350 23.98 9.90 0.44
C GLU A 350 24.74 9.58 -0.86
N ALA A 351 24.57 8.36 -1.40
CA ALA A 351 25.15 7.99 -2.68
C ALA A 351 24.69 8.90 -3.83
N LEU A 352 23.40 9.24 -3.85
CA LEU A 352 22.83 10.15 -4.86
C LEU A 352 23.35 11.59 -4.67
N GLN A 353 23.38 12.07 -3.43
CA GLN A 353 23.93 13.40 -3.10
C GLN A 353 25.41 13.50 -3.45
N TRP A 354 26.19 12.45 -3.12
CA TRP A 354 27.61 12.39 -3.44
C TRP A 354 27.85 12.40 -4.97
N LEU A 355 27.04 11.65 -5.75
CA LEU A 355 27.15 11.70 -7.22
C LEU A 355 26.82 13.08 -7.77
N HIS A 356 25.81 13.77 -7.25
CA HIS A 356 25.50 15.12 -7.66
C HIS A 356 26.64 16.10 -7.36
N GLN A 357 27.26 16.01 -6.17
CA GLN A 357 28.30 16.94 -5.74
C GLN A 357 29.67 16.68 -6.42
N ASN A 358 30.00 15.41 -6.70
CA ASN A 358 31.35 15.02 -7.12
C ASN A 358 31.45 14.43 -8.52
N ALA A 359 30.33 14.11 -9.17
CA ALA A 359 30.33 13.39 -10.45
C ALA A 359 29.29 13.90 -11.46
N ALA A 360 28.60 14.99 -11.17
CA ALA A 360 27.57 15.53 -12.08
C ALA A 360 28.09 15.81 -13.49
N ASP A 361 29.37 16.19 -13.64
CA ASP A 361 30.03 16.48 -14.91
C ASP A 361 30.66 15.26 -15.58
N HIS A 362 30.61 14.08 -14.98
CA HIS A 362 31.25 12.88 -15.54
C HIS A 362 30.51 12.39 -16.80
N VAL A 363 31.24 12.33 -17.92
CA VAL A 363 30.71 11.97 -19.24
C VAL A 363 30.07 10.57 -19.21
N GLY A 364 28.76 10.50 -19.49
CA GLY A 364 28.02 9.26 -19.57
C GLY A 364 27.70 8.63 -18.20
N LEU A 365 27.56 9.44 -17.14
CA LEU A 365 27.08 8.98 -15.84
C LEU A 365 25.76 8.22 -16.01
N PHE A 366 25.63 7.06 -15.36
CA PHE A 366 24.54 6.06 -15.52
C PHE A 366 24.50 5.32 -16.87
N ARG A 367 25.19 5.78 -17.93
CA ARG A 367 25.27 5.10 -19.22
C ARG A 367 26.47 4.18 -19.30
N LYS A 368 27.65 4.64 -18.85
CA LYS A 368 28.84 3.82 -18.75
C LYS A 368 28.72 2.90 -17.55
N SER A 369 29.05 1.62 -17.74
CA SER A 369 28.97 0.63 -16.68
C SER A 369 30.19 0.65 -15.77
N GLY A 370 29.96 0.47 -14.48
CA GLY A 370 31.01 0.22 -13.50
C GLY A 370 31.56 -1.21 -13.57
N VAL A 371 32.50 -1.52 -12.71
CA VAL A 371 33.13 -2.86 -12.61
C VAL A 371 32.32 -3.74 -11.66
N LYS A 372 31.76 -4.83 -12.16
CA LYS A 372 30.84 -5.73 -11.43
C LYS A 372 31.36 -6.16 -10.06
N SER A 373 32.65 -6.48 -9.92
CA SER A 373 33.23 -6.89 -8.62
C SER A 373 33.21 -5.74 -7.60
N ARG A 374 33.58 -4.52 -8.02
CA ARG A 374 33.57 -3.34 -7.14
C ARG A 374 32.13 -2.96 -6.76
N ILE A 375 31.20 -2.99 -7.71
CA ILE A 375 29.75 -2.76 -7.44
C ILE A 375 29.24 -3.74 -6.39
N GLN A 376 29.60 -5.04 -6.49
CA GLN A 376 29.18 -6.04 -5.51
C GLN A 376 29.80 -5.83 -4.12
N ILE A 377 31.06 -5.41 -4.06
CA ILE A 377 31.71 -5.05 -2.80
C ILE A 377 30.99 -3.84 -2.18
N LEU A 378 30.78 -2.79 -2.95
CA LEU A 378 30.10 -1.57 -2.50
C LEU A 378 28.69 -1.87 -2.00
N ARG A 379 27.92 -2.66 -2.76
CA ARG A 379 26.58 -3.13 -2.35
C ARG A 379 26.63 -3.85 -0.99
N ASN A 380 27.59 -4.75 -0.80
CA ASN A 380 27.72 -5.48 0.46
C ASN A 380 28.14 -4.56 1.62
N MET A 381 28.98 -3.55 1.37
CA MET A 381 29.33 -2.54 2.36
C MET A 381 28.11 -1.74 2.80
N VAL A 382 27.28 -1.26 1.84
CA VAL A 382 26.02 -0.55 2.10
C VAL A 382 25.05 -1.42 2.90
N ASP A 383 24.97 -2.71 2.59
CA ASP A 383 24.02 -3.64 3.24
C ASP A 383 24.49 -4.05 4.66
N ALA A 384 25.78 -3.98 4.95
CA ALA A 384 26.36 -4.40 6.23
C ALA A 384 26.45 -3.28 7.27
N THR A 385 26.54 -2.02 6.83
CA THR A 385 26.75 -0.88 7.74
C THR A 385 25.44 -0.28 8.25
N THR A 386 25.46 0.21 9.49
CA THR A 386 24.40 1.04 10.06
C THR A 386 24.73 2.52 10.01
N GLU A 387 25.99 2.85 9.71
CA GLU A 387 26.48 4.22 9.59
C GLU A 387 26.39 4.71 8.15
N ILE A 388 26.44 6.02 7.96
CA ILE A 388 26.49 6.63 6.63
C ILE A 388 27.87 6.35 6.05
N LEU A 389 27.89 5.73 4.84
CA LEU A 389 29.12 5.44 4.12
C LEU A 389 29.70 6.71 3.50
N ASN A 390 31.01 6.84 3.57
CA ASN A 390 31.75 7.81 2.79
C ASN A 390 32.04 7.23 1.39
N TYR A 391 31.62 7.91 0.33
CA TYR A 391 31.79 7.47 -1.05
C TYR A 391 33.03 8.09 -1.74
N ASN A 392 33.86 8.90 -1.04
CA ASN A 392 34.97 9.64 -1.66
C ASN A 392 36.02 8.72 -2.33
N ASP A 393 36.20 7.52 -1.80
CA ASP A 393 37.15 6.54 -2.36
C ASP A 393 36.52 5.63 -3.44
N GLN A 394 35.25 5.89 -3.81
CA GLN A 394 34.51 5.06 -4.76
C GLN A 394 34.54 5.65 -6.18
N GLN A 395 34.44 4.79 -7.17
CA GLN A 395 34.32 5.23 -8.55
C GLN A 395 32.86 5.60 -8.87
N SER A 396 32.63 6.77 -9.49
CA SER A 396 31.28 7.29 -9.77
C SER A 396 30.40 6.34 -10.58
N TYR A 397 30.98 5.62 -11.55
CA TYR A 397 30.21 4.65 -12.34
C TYR A 397 29.81 3.41 -11.52
N ASP A 398 30.62 3.00 -10.53
CA ASP A 398 30.28 1.88 -9.63
C ASP A 398 29.15 2.27 -8.69
N VAL A 399 29.18 3.51 -8.14
CA VAL A 399 28.10 4.06 -7.30
C VAL A 399 26.81 4.22 -8.12
N ALA A 400 26.91 4.74 -9.34
CA ALA A 400 25.76 4.90 -10.24
C ALA A 400 25.10 3.55 -10.57
N ASP A 401 25.88 2.51 -10.86
CA ASP A 401 25.33 1.18 -11.14
C ASP A 401 24.79 0.49 -9.89
N MET A 402 25.39 0.71 -8.72
CA MET A 402 24.84 0.25 -7.43
C MET A 402 23.44 0.86 -7.17
N ILE A 403 23.24 2.15 -7.44
CA ILE A 403 21.93 2.82 -7.31
C ILE A 403 20.91 2.19 -8.26
N LYS A 404 21.26 1.97 -9.53
CA LYS A 404 20.36 1.27 -10.47
C LYS A 404 20.05 -0.15 -9.98
N GLN A 405 21.02 -0.84 -9.37
CA GLN A 405 20.81 -2.16 -8.78
C GLN A 405 19.85 -2.11 -7.59
N TYR A 406 19.94 -1.09 -6.73
CA TYR A 406 19.00 -0.88 -5.63
C TYR A 406 17.55 -0.84 -6.13
N PHE A 407 17.24 -0.03 -7.15
CA PHE A 407 15.89 0.04 -7.71
C PHE A 407 15.46 -1.26 -8.41
N ARG A 408 16.36 -1.98 -9.06
CA ARG A 408 16.07 -3.27 -9.69
C ARG A 408 15.80 -4.40 -8.69
N GLU A 409 16.40 -4.34 -7.51
CA GLU A 409 16.22 -5.35 -6.45
C GLU A 409 15.02 -5.09 -5.56
N LEU A 410 14.29 -3.97 -5.72
CA LEU A 410 13.05 -3.75 -5.00
C LEU A 410 12.05 -4.89 -5.30
N PRO A 411 11.47 -5.55 -4.26
CA PRO A 411 10.50 -6.63 -4.45
C PRO A 411 9.23 -6.19 -5.19
N GLU A 412 8.83 -4.95 -4.98
CA GLU A 412 7.84 -4.21 -5.76
C GLU A 412 8.57 -3.10 -6.50
N THR A 413 8.32 -2.93 -7.81
CA THR A 413 8.98 -1.88 -8.59
C THR A 413 8.69 -0.50 -7.97
N LEU A 414 9.53 0.50 -8.26
CA LEU A 414 9.28 1.86 -7.78
C LEU A 414 7.91 2.38 -8.20
N LEU A 415 7.47 2.08 -9.41
CA LEU A 415 6.15 2.47 -9.93
C LEU A 415 5.04 1.50 -9.53
N THR A 416 5.28 0.54 -8.67
CA THR A 416 4.51 -0.68 -8.40
C THR A 416 4.33 -1.56 -9.63
N ASN A 417 4.19 -2.86 -9.47
CA ASN A 417 4.06 -3.77 -10.60
C ASN A 417 2.81 -3.46 -11.44
N LYS A 418 1.68 -3.18 -10.76
CA LYS A 418 0.42 -2.88 -11.44
C LYS A 418 0.44 -1.54 -12.16
N LEU A 419 1.00 -0.49 -11.55
CA LEU A 419 1.05 0.83 -12.18
C LEU A 419 2.13 0.90 -13.25
N SER A 420 3.23 0.13 -13.16
CA SER A 420 4.20 -0.01 -14.24
C SER A 420 3.53 -0.45 -15.54
N GLU A 421 2.71 -1.51 -15.48
CA GLU A 421 1.91 -1.95 -16.62
C GLU A 421 0.93 -0.86 -17.09
N THR A 422 0.26 -0.20 -16.14
CA THR A 422 -0.70 0.87 -16.43
C THR A 422 -0.05 2.06 -17.11
N PHE A 423 1.12 2.52 -16.66
CA PHE A 423 1.87 3.60 -17.31
C PHE A 423 2.30 3.22 -18.74
N ILE A 424 2.78 2.00 -18.94
CA ILE A 424 3.11 1.49 -20.29
C ILE A 424 1.88 1.57 -21.20
N LEU A 425 0.72 1.09 -20.73
CA LEU A 425 -0.53 1.11 -21.50
C LEU A 425 -1.03 2.54 -21.76
N ILE A 426 -0.89 3.46 -20.81
CA ILE A 426 -1.22 4.88 -21.02
C ILE A 426 -0.41 5.45 -22.19
N PHE A 427 0.89 5.17 -22.25
CA PHE A 427 1.75 5.70 -23.31
C PHE A 427 1.57 4.98 -24.65
N GLN A 428 1.10 3.73 -24.65
CA GLN A 428 0.78 3.00 -25.87
C GLN A 428 -0.57 3.37 -26.48
N TYR A 429 -1.61 3.54 -25.65
CA TYR A 429 -3.00 3.54 -26.14
C TYR A 429 -3.79 4.81 -25.80
N VAL A 430 -3.47 5.50 -24.69
CA VAL A 430 -4.22 6.70 -24.31
C VAL A 430 -3.81 7.89 -25.18
N PRO A 431 -4.78 8.63 -25.76
CA PRO A 431 -4.50 9.80 -26.59
C PRO A 431 -3.68 10.86 -25.84
N PRO A 432 -2.81 11.62 -26.52
CA PRO A 432 -1.91 12.60 -25.90
C PRO A 432 -2.62 13.64 -25.02
N TYR A 433 -3.83 14.07 -25.38
CA TYR A 433 -4.60 15.08 -24.63
C TYR A 433 -5.14 14.55 -23.29
N LEU A 434 -5.31 13.22 -23.11
CA LEU A 434 -5.72 12.58 -21.87
C LEU A 434 -4.55 12.05 -21.03
N ARG A 435 -3.33 11.99 -21.60
CA ARG A 435 -2.18 11.40 -20.91
C ARG A 435 -1.86 12.09 -19.60
N ARG A 436 -1.94 13.43 -19.56
CA ARG A 436 -1.65 14.19 -18.35
C ARG A 436 -2.57 13.81 -17.21
N GLU A 437 -3.87 13.74 -17.46
CA GLU A 437 -4.87 13.36 -16.48
C GLU A 437 -4.69 11.89 -16.06
N SER A 438 -4.49 10.99 -17.01
CA SER A 438 -4.27 9.56 -16.73
C SER A 438 -3.01 9.33 -15.89
N VAL A 439 -1.92 10.03 -16.18
CA VAL A 439 -0.66 9.97 -15.43
C VAL A 439 -0.87 10.48 -14.01
N LEU A 440 -1.52 11.64 -13.85
CA LEU A 440 -1.83 12.19 -12.52
C LEU A 440 -2.70 11.22 -11.70
N CYS A 441 -3.75 10.67 -12.31
CA CYS A 441 -4.60 9.68 -11.65
C CYS A 441 -3.80 8.43 -11.23
N ALA A 442 -2.89 7.95 -12.07
CA ALA A 442 -2.02 6.82 -11.73
C ALA A 442 -1.07 7.15 -10.56
N ILE A 443 -0.48 8.37 -10.53
CA ILE A 443 0.38 8.82 -9.43
C ILE A 443 -0.42 8.94 -8.11
N LEU A 444 -1.62 9.50 -8.14
CA LEU A 444 -2.51 9.59 -6.96
C LEU A 444 -2.87 8.21 -6.40
N LEU A 445 -2.81 7.17 -7.21
CA LEU A 445 -3.07 5.79 -6.78
C LEU A 445 -1.83 5.06 -6.27
N MET A 446 -0.62 5.60 -6.48
CA MET A 446 0.62 5.00 -5.94
C MET A 446 0.62 5.03 -4.41
N PRO A 447 1.31 4.09 -3.74
CA PRO A 447 1.63 4.22 -2.31
C PRO A 447 2.49 5.47 -2.05
N ASP A 448 2.24 6.15 -0.94
CA ASP A 448 2.88 7.44 -0.64
C ASP A 448 4.41 7.35 -0.57
N GLU A 449 4.97 6.28 -0.01
CA GLU A 449 6.41 6.03 0.04
C GLU A 449 7.02 5.87 -1.36
N HIS A 450 6.29 5.31 -2.31
CA HIS A 450 6.72 5.19 -3.70
C HIS A 450 6.69 6.53 -4.42
N VAL A 451 5.67 7.37 -4.15
CA VAL A 451 5.58 8.72 -4.73
C VAL A 451 6.72 9.62 -4.24
N GLU A 452 7.04 9.55 -2.93
CA GLU A 452 8.15 10.32 -2.36
C GLU A 452 9.49 9.94 -2.99
N VAL A 453 9.78 8.65 -3.11
CA VAL A 453 11.02 8.16 -3.73
C VAL A 453 11.06 8.48 -5.23
N LEU A 454 9.92 8.41 -5.92
CA LEU A 454 9.83 8.83 -7.33
C LEU A 454 10.16 10.31 -7.50
N GLN A 455 9.58 11.18 -6.67
CA GLN A 455 9.85 12.62 -6.72
C GLN A 455 11.33 12.90 -6.45
N PHE A 456 11.90 12.28 -5.44
CA PHE A 456 13.32 12.42 -5.10
C PHE A 456 14.23 11.97 -6.25
N LEU A 457 13.97 10.81 -6.85
CA LEU A 457 14.76 10.30 -7.96
C LEU A 457 14.66 11.21 -9.20
N LEU A 458 13.44 11.65 -9.56
CA LEU A 458 13.26 12.54 -10.71
C LEU A 458 13.97 13.88 -10.51
N HIS A 459 13.92 14.44 -9.31
CA HIS A 459 14.63 15.67 -8.96
C HIS A 459 16.14 15.51 -9.14
N PHE A 460 16.71 14.44 -8.59
CA PHE A 460 18.12 14.11 -8.77
C PHE A 460 18.50 13.93 -10.25
N LEU A 461 17.70 13.21 -11.04
CA LEU A 461 17.96 13.01 -12.46
C LEU A 461 17.95 14.34 -13.24
N LEU A 462 17.09 15.28 -12.87
CA LEU A 462 17.07 16.62 -13.46
C LEU A 462 18.32 17.42 -13.11
N GLN A 463 18.79 17.34 -11.85
CA GLN A 463 20.07 17.96 -11.47
C GLN A 463 21.25 17.41 -12.30
N ILE A 464 21.28 16.12 -12.61
CA ILE A 464 22.30 15.54 -13.52
C ILE A 464 22.09 16.03 -14.95
N ALA A 465 20.84 16.19 -15.41
CA ALA A 465 20.52 16.69 -16.75
C ALA A 465 20.90 18.17 -16.94
N GLU A 466 20.93 18.98 -15.90
CA GLU A 466 21.41 20.38 -15.94
C GLU A 466 22.87 20.48 -16.44
N HIS A 467 23.67 19.43 -16.22
CA HIS A 467 25.06 19.31 -16.68
C HIS A 467 25.20 18.60 -18.04
N ALA A 468 24.10 18.49 -18.84
CA ALA A 468 24.09 17.70 -20.08
C ALA A 468 25.11 18.16 -21.13
N THR A 469 25.50 19.44 -21.15
CA THR A 469 26.54 19.97 -22.04
C THR A 469 27.91 19.36 -21.78
N THR A 470 28.20 19.03 -20.54
CA THR A 470 29.46 18.44 -20.08
C THR A 470 29.40 16.94 -20.04
N ASN A 471 28.41 16.38 -19.31
CA ASN A 471 28.29 14.95 -19.06
C ASN A 471 27.61 14.16 -20.19
N GLN A 472 27.02 14.85 -21.20
CA GLN A 472 26.28 14.28 -22.34
C GLN A 472 25.05 13.43 -21.91
N MET A 473 24.47 13.70 -20.71
CA MET A 473 23.34 12.99 -20.17
C MET A 473 22.13 13.91 -20.03
N ASN A 474 21.43 14.16 -21.16
CA ASN A 474 20.14 14.85 -21.15
C ASN A 474 19.02 13.93 -20.60
N GLU A 475 17.82 14.49 -20.45
CA GLU A 475 16.65 13.77 -19.88
C GLU A 475 16.33 12.48 -20.67
N SER A 476 16.48 12.50 -22.00
CA SER A 476 16.22 11.32 -22.84
C SER A 476 17.23 10.21 -22.60
N ASN A 477 18.53 10.56 -22.47
CA ASN A 477 19.58 9.60 -22.17
C ASN A 477 19.41 8.99 -20.78
N LEU A 478 19.05 9.81 -19.76
CA LEU A 478 18.77 9.36 -18.41
C LEU A 478 17.53 8.47 -18.38
N ALA A 479 16.45 8.84 -19.08
CA ALA A 479 15.25 8.02 -19.21
C ALA A 479 15.58 6.65 -19.81
N LEU A 480 16.41 6.60 -20.85
CA LEU A 480 16.85 5.33 -21.47
C LEU A 480 17.61 4.44 -20.48
N CYS A 481 18.48 5.04 -19.63
CA CYS A 481 19.28 4.30 -18.67
C CYS A 481 18.50 3.79 -17.45
N PHE A 482 17.46 4.54 -17.02
CA PHE A 482 16.71 4.23 -15.81
C PHE A 482 15.42 3.45 -16.06
N ALA A 483 14.73 3.60 -17.19
CA ALA A 483 13.47 2.91 -17.45
C ALA A 483 13.55 1.39 -17.19
N PRO A 484 14.59 0.64 -17.61
CA PRO A 484 14.69 -0.79 -17.29
C PRO A 484 14.82 -1.12 -15.81
N SER A 485 15.22 -0.15 -14.97
CA SER A 485 15.36 -0.35 -13.52
C SER A 485 14.09 0.00 -12.76
N LEU A 486 13.19 0.80 -13.35
CA LEU A 486 11.97 1.29 -12.72
C LEU A 486 10.74 0.50 -13.14
N PHE A 487 10.68 0.05 -14.41
CA PHE A 487 9.51 -0.66 -14.92
C PHE A 487 9.57 -2.18 -14.69
N HIS A 488 10.75 -2.76 -14.39
CA HIS A 488 10.94 -4.20 -14.26
C HIS A 488 10.17 -4.94 -15.37
N TYR A 489 10.56 -4.76 -16.61
CA TYR A 489 9.96 -5.51 -17.73
C TYR A 489 9.98 -6.99 -17.38
N SER A 490 8.81 -7.66 -17.41
CA SER A 490 8.65 -9.03 -16.95
C SER A 490 9.68 -9.93 -17.63
N GLN A 491 10.55 -10.55 -16.85
CA GLN A 491 11.41 -11.61 -17.36
C GLN A 491 10.52 -12.85 -17.58
N SER A 492 9.87 -12.91 -18.71
CA SER A 492 9.16 -14.12 -19.08
C SER A 492 10.17 -15.23 -19.37
N SER A 493 9.95 -16.32 -18.68
CA SER A 493 10.57 -17.64 -18.74
C SER A 493 11.46 -17.89 -19.94
N PHE A 494 12.73 -18.01 -19.64
CA PHE A 494 13.78 -18.56 -20.47
C PHE A 494 13.34 -19.75 -21.35
N LYS A 495 13.08 -19.50 -22.61
CA LYS A 495 13.38 -20.46 -23.67
C LYS A 495 14.27 -19.78 -24.69
N GLN A 496 15.48 -20.27 -24.78
CA GLN A 496 16.48 -19.89 -25.74
C GLN A 496 15.90 -20.02 -27.16
N ASN A 497 15.51 -18.90 -27.75
CA ASN A 497 15.49 -18.77 -29.19
C ASN A 497 16.32 -17.52 -29.51
N PHE A 498 17.44 -17.73 -30.15
CA PHE A 498 18.25 -16.69 -30.78
C PHE A 498 17.41 -16.02 -31.87
N GLY A 499 16.72 -14.93 -31.51
CA GLY A 499 15.92 -14.13 -32.44
C GLY A 499 15.88 -12.68 -31.99
N SER A 500 15.67 -11.75 -32.92
CA SER A 500 15.46 -10.35 -32.63
C SER A 500 14.34 -10.13 -31.62
N PRO A 501 14.38 -9.07 -30.78
CA PRO A 501 13.36 -8.79 -29.77
C PRO A 501 11.96 -8.74 -30.39
N HIS A 502 10.99 -9.32 -29.72
CA HIS A 502 9.61 -9.36 -30.21
C HIS A 502 9.06 -7.94 -30.34
N PRO A 503 8.33 -7.59 -31.44
CA PRO A 503 7.81 -6.23 -31.67
C PRO A 503 7.05 -5.65 -30.46
N LYS A 504 6.38 -6.50 -29.67
CA LYS A 504 5.66 -6.10 -28.44
C LYS A 504 6.62 -5.64 -27.35
N GLU A 505 7.73 -6.36 -27.11
CA GLU A 505 8.75 -5.99 -26.11
C GLU A 505 9.40 -4.65 -26.46
N LEU A 506 9.67 -4.42 -27.73
CA LEU A 506 10.20 -3.15 -28.22
C LEU A 506 9.21 -2.02 -27.99
N ALA A 507 7.91 -2.25 -28.24
CA ALA A 507 6.86 -1.26 -28.00
C ALA A 507 6.69 -0.94 -26.51
N GLU A 508 6.77 -1.94 -25.63
CA GLU A 508 6.72 -1.75 -24.18
C GLU A 508 7.94 -1.01 -23.64
N THR A 509 9.13 -1.35 -24.11
CA THR A 509 10.39 -0.66 -23.75
C THR A 509 10.35 0.81 -24.21
N ARG A 510 9.85 1.07 -25.41
CA ARG A 510 9.67 2.44 -25.91
C ARG A 510 8.67 3.22 -25.09
N ALA A 511 7.52 2.62 -24.75
CA ALA A 511 6.50 3.27 -23.93
C ALA A 511 7.03 3.58 -22.51
N GLY A 512 7.81 2.69 -21.90
CA GLY A 512 8.47 2.94 -20.62
C GLY A 512 9.49 4.08 -20.68
N HIS A 513 10.30 4.13 -21.74
CA HIS A 513 11.21 5.26 -22.00
C HIS A 513 10.42 6.57 -22.14
N ASP A 514 9.39 6.59 -23.01
CA ASP A 514 8.58 7.78 -23.28
C ASP A 514 7.84 8.25 -22.02
N CYS A 515 7.41 7.32 -21.16
CA CYS A 515 6.80 7.62 -19.88
C CYS A 515 7.79 8.31 -18.93
N LEU A 516 8.98 7.76 -18.74
CA LEU A 516 9.99 8.37 -17.86
C LEU A 516 10.49 9.71 -18.40
N LEU A 517 10.67 9.83 -19.71
CA LEU A 517 10.99 11.10 -20.36
C LEU A 517 9.89 12.15 -20.15
N TYR A 518 8.62 11.73 -20.22
CA TYR A 518 7.48 12.60 -19.91
C TYR A 518 7.53 13.07 -18.44
N PHE A 519 7.85 12.18 -17.50
CA PHE A 519 7.98 12.54 -16.08
C PHE A 519 9.06 13.59 -15.87
N LEU A 520 10.23 13.42 -16.46
CA LEU A 520 11.33 14.39 -16.36
C LEU A 520 10.93 15.74 -16.96
N LYS A 521 10.41 15.78 -18.18
CA LYS A 521 10.01 17.02 -18.87
C LYS A 521 8.86 17.76 -18.18
N ASN A 522 7.98 17.06 -17.49
CA ASN A 522 6.80 17.64 -16.83
C ASN A 522 6.91 17.66 -15.31
N TYR A 523 8.11 17.52 -14.75
CA TYR A 523 8.35 17.36 -13.32
C TYR A 523 7.60 18.39 -12.46
N ASN A 524 7.66 19.68 -12.83
CA ASN A 524 7.03 20.77 -12.08
C ASN A 524 5.50 20.68 -12.01
N ALA A 525 4.87 19.97 -12.95
CA ALA A 525 3.42 19.82 -13.03
C ALA A 525 2.96 18.41 -12.56
N LEU A 526 3.90 17.45 -12.47
CA LEU A 526 3.61 16.03 -12.26
C LEU A 526 2.90 15.76 -10.92
N PHE A 527 3.28 16.49 -9.87
CA PHE A 527 2.78 16.34 -8.51
C PHE A 527 1.80 17.45 -8.10
N LYS A 528 1.31 18.24 -9.07
CA LYS A 528 0.30 19.28 -8.83
C LYS A 528 -1.08 18.78 -9.22
N VAL A 529 -2.03 19.01 -8.33
CA VAL A 529 -3.42 18.60 -8.52
C VAL A 529 -4.22 19.76 -9.10
N PRO A 530 -4.94 19.58 -10.23
CA PRO A 530 -5.79 20.63 -10.80
C PRO A 530 -6.80 21.17 -9.79
N LYS A 531 -7.10 22.47 -9.86
CA LYS A 531 -8.06 23.13 -8.96
C LYS A 531 -9.44 22.48 -9.02
N GLU A 532 -9.83 22.02 -10.20
CA GLU A 532 -11.10 21.34 -10.45
C GLU A 532 -11.22 20.05 -9.61
N PHE A 533 -10.14 19.26 -9.52
CA PHE A 533 -10.10 18.07 -8.69
C PHE A 533 -10.18 18.41 -7.20
N VAL A 534 -9.47 19.46 -6.77
CA VAL A 534 -9.48 19.91 -5.37
C VAL A 534 -10.84 20.48 -4.98
N ASN A 535 -11.53 21.18 -5.90
CA ASN A 535 -12.87 21.69 -5.65
C ASN A 535 -13.89 20.58 -5.42
N GLN A 536 -13.74 19.44 -6.10
CA GLN A 536 -14.58 18.27 -5.87
C GLN A 536 -14.41 17.68 -4.44
N CYS A 537 -13.27 17.92 -3.78
CA CYS A 537 -13.07 17.50 -2.40
C CYS A 537 -13.91 18.31 -1.39
N LYS A 538 -14.30 19.55 -1.73
CA LYS A 538 -15.06 20.43 -0.83
C LYS A 538 -16.51 19.98 -0.64
N THR A 539 -17.02 19.17 -1.55
CA THR A 539 -18.39 18.62 -1.51
C THR A 539 -18.48 17.32 -0.71
N SER A 540 -17.39 16.82 -0.18
CA SER A 540 -17.38 15.58 0.60
C SER A 540 -17.84 15.83 2.05
N GLU A 541 -18.58 14.88 2.60
CA GLU A 541 -19.06 14.90 4.01
C GLU A 541 -17.92 14.67 5.04
N PHE A 542 -16.68 14.48 4.57
CA PHE A 542 -15.54 14.22 5.46
C PHE A 542 -15.15 15.45 6.27
N ARG A 543 -14.99 15.25 7.56
CA ARG A 543 -14.49 16.30 8.47
C ARG A 543 -13.03 16.61 8.15
N GLU A 544 -12.79 17.79 7.60
CA GLU A 544 -11.45 18.25 7.26
C GLU A 544 -10.69 18.64 8.54
N SER A 545 -9.42 18.22 8.62
CA SER A 545 -8.51 18.66 9.68
C SER A 545 -8.16 20.12 9.46
N LYS A 546 -8.55 21.01 10.39
CA LYS A 546 -8.18 22.43 10.37
C LYS A 546 -7.69 22.87 11.73
N ALA A 547 -6.59 23.62 11.76
CA ALA A 547 -6.23 24.39 12.92
C ALA A 547 -7.26 25.53 13.09
N VAL A 548 -7.61 25.83 14.32
CA VAL A 548 -8.48 26.96 14.67
C VAL A 548 -7.70 27.97 15.47
N LYS A 549 -8.14 29.23 15.47
CA LYS A 549 -7.54 30.24 16.34
C LYS A 549 -7.71 29.83 17.80
N LEU A 550 -6.71 30.16 18.64
CA LEU A 550 -6.76 29.82 20.06
C LEU A 550 -8.06 30.36 20.72
N SER A 551 -8.53 31.53 20.33
CA SER A 551 -9.79 32.10 20.80
C SER A 551 -11.05 31.34 20.37
N GLU A 552 -10.94 30.46 19.38
CA GLU A 552 -12.05 29.66 18.85
C GLU A 552 -12.01 28.21 19.36
N LEU A 553 -10.86 27.79 19.87
CA LEU A 553 -10.68 26.45 20.39
C LEU A 553 -11.62 26.24 21.60
N GLY A 554 -12.46 25.21 21.53
CA GLY A 554 -13.36 24.84 22.62
C GLY A 554 -14.48 25.83 22.93
N LYS A 555 -14.85 26.75 22.02
CA LYS A 555 -15.96 27.72 22.21
C LYS A 555 -17.27 27.06 22.68
N ASN A 556 -17.55 25.85 22.21
CA ASN A 556 -18.75 25.09 22.56
C ASN A 556 -18.74 24.49 23.97
N ILE A 557 -17.60 24.50 24.65
CA ILE A 557 -17.42 23.87 25.98
C ILE A 557 -16.80 24.84 27.02
N GLY A 558 -16.82 26.15 26.75
CA GLY A 558 -16.34 27.17 27.70
C GLY A 558 -15.04 27.86 27.29
N GLY A 559 -14.35 27.37 26.26
CA GLY A 559 -13.11 27.96 25.73
C GLY A 559 -11.93 27.01 25.67
N TRP A 560 -10.76 27.52 25.32
CA TRP A 560 -9.56 26.72 25.08
C TRP A 560 -8.99 26.09 26.37
N ARG A 561 -9.20 26.70 27.54
CA ARG A 561 -8.73 26.13 28.82
C ARG A 561 -9.54 24.88 29.16
N GLU A 562 -10.85 24.97 29.08
CA GLU A 562 -11.79 23.87 29.31
C GLU A 562 -11.55 22.75 28.30
N TYR A 563 -11.27 23.08 27.04
CA TYR A 563 -10.89 22.10 26.02
C TYR A 563 -9.60 21.34 26.39
N LEU A 564 -8.54 22.03 26.78
CA LEU A 564 -7.29 21.41 27.21
C LEU A 564 -7.48 20.56 28.47
N GLN A 565 -8.30 21.01 29.43
CA GLN A 565 -8.65 20.25 30.60
C GLN A 565 -9.43 18.97 30.25
N GLU A 566 -10.38 19.07 29.33
CA GLU A 566 -11.09 17.88 28.83
C GLU A 566 -10.15 16.89 28.15
N CYS A 567 -9.18 17.37 27.36
CA CYS A 567 -8.13 16.54 26.78
C CYS A 567 -7.29 15.81 27.83
N GLN A 568 -6.96 16.48 28.94
CA GLN A 568 -6.25 15.85 30.07
C GLN A 568 -7.11 14.76 30.72
N MET A 569 -8.38 15.04 30.97
CA MET A 569 -9.31 14.06 31.55
C MET A 569 -9.56 12.88 30.60
N ALA A 570 -9.61 13.14 29.29
CA ALA A 570 -9.74 12.08 28.29
C ALA A 570 -8.51 11.16 28.26
N LEU A 571 -7.28 11.71 28.36
CA LEU A 571 -6.06 10.92 28.47
C LEU A 571 -6.09 10.02 29.71
N LEU A 572 -6.43 10.57 30.87
CA LEU A 572 -6.49 9.83 32.13
C LEU A 572 -7.59 8.74 32.12
N ARG A 573 -8.71 8.98 31.45
CA ARG A 573 -9.75 7.95 31.22
C ARG A 573 -9.25 6.82 30.35
N GLU A 574 -8.62 7.13 29.19
CA GLU A 574 -8.07 6.11 28.28
C GLU A 574 -7.05 5.19 28.97
N VAL A 575 -6.26 5.72 29.89
CA VAL A 575 -5.29 4.95 30.67
C VAL A 575 -5.99 4.04 31.68
N LYS A 576 -7.03 4.54 32.36
CA LYS A 576 -7.81 3.77 33.34
C LYS A 576 -8.59 2.62 32.69
N GLU A 577 -9.11 2.79 31.48
CA GLU A 577 -9.89 1.80 30.75
C GLU A 577 -9.06 0.60 30.27
N ARG A 578 -7.80 0.54 30.56
CA ARG A 578 -6.84 -0.54 30.24
C ARG A 578 -7.13 -1.12 28.86
N ASN A 579 -6.54 -1.02 27.86
CA ASN A 579 -6.60 -1.67 26.55
C ASN A 579 -8.00 -1.94 25.92
N ARG A 580 -9.10 -1.44 26.48
CA ARG A 580 -10.44 -1.64 25.91
C ARG A 580 -10.55 -0.95 24.56
N GLY A 581 -10.82 -1.73 23.49
CA GLY A 581 -10.93 -1.24 22.12
C GLY A 581 -9.59 -0.93 21.43
N TRP A 582 -8.44 -1.17 22.07
CA TRP A 582 -7.12 -1.03 21.49
C TRP A 582 -6.70 -2.32 20.79
N ILE A 583 -6.19 -2.19 19.57
CA ILE A 583 -5.66 -3.29 18.74
C ILE A 583 -4.14 -3.17 18.74
N VAL A 584 -3.47 -4.22 19.23
CA VAL A 584 -2.00 -4.27 19.28
C VAL A 584 -1.43 -4.53 17.89
N VAL A 585 -0.33 -3.87 17.58
CA VAL A 585 0.42 -4.03 16.33
C VAL A 585 1.82 -4.53 16.66
N SER A 586 2.30 -5.51 15.90
CA SER A 586 3.68 -5.99 16.03
C SER A 586 4.65 -4.89 15.58
N GLY A 587 5.45 -4.38 16.50
CA GLY A 587 6.50 -3.38 16.22
C GLY A 587 7.83 -4.04 15.84
N HIS A 588 8.72 -3.25 15.24
CA HIS A 588 10.11 -3.66 14.96
C HIS A 588 11.00 -3.60 16.22
N ASN A 589 10.63 -2.76 17.18
CA ASN A 589 11.36 -2.62 18.45
C ASN A 589 10.62 -3.34 19.57
N PRO A 590 11.19 -4.42 20.16
CA PRO A 590 10.52 -5.19 21.20
C PRO A 590 10.35 -4.42 22.52
N ARG A 591 11.07 -3.30 22.73
CA ARG A 591 10.97 -2.45 23.92
C ARG A 591 9.85 -1.41 23.84
N VAL A 592 9.18 -1.30 22.68
CA VAL A 592 8.16 -0.30 22.43
C VAL A 592 6.86 -0.98 22.03
N GLU A 593 5.83 -0.83 22.85
CA GLU A 593 4.50 -1.35 22.56
C GLU A 593 3.73 -0.38 21.68
N VAL A 594 3.07 -0.90 20.65
CA VAL A 594 2.28 -0.11 19.69
C VAL A 594 0.87 -0.65 19.61
N SER A 595 -0.12 0.21 19.68
CA SER A 595 -1.52 -0.14 19.48
C SER A 595 -2.30 1.02 18.87
N TYR A 596 -3.46 0.74 18.29
CA TYR A 596 -4.34 1.78 17.76
C TYR A 596 -5.80 1.55 18.13
N LYS A 597 -6.59 2.63 18.05
CA LYS A 597 -8.04 2.65 18.26
C LYS A 597 -8.69 3.50 17.18
N LYS A 598 -9.84 3.08 16.64
CA LYS A 598 -10.67 3.92 15.78
C LYS A 598 -11.37 4.97 16.63
N VAL A 599 -11.45 6.19 16.13
CA VAL A 599 -12.21 7.28 16.77
C VAL A 599 -13.47 7.53 15.95
N ALA A 600 -14.60 7.56 16.63
CA ALA A 600 -15.92 7.74 15.98
C ALA A 600 -16.26 9.24 15.87
N ASP A 601 -15.46 10.01 15.13
CA ASP A 601 -15.64 11.45 14.93
C ASP A 601 -15.73 11.84 13.44
N GLY A 602 -15.87 10.85 12.53
CA GLY A 602 -15.95 11.06 11.09
C GLY A 602 -14.60 11.33 10.41
N HIS A 603 -13.49 11.37 11.15
CA HIS A 603 -12.17 11.58 10.58
C HIS A 603 -11.42 10.26 10.36
N PRO A 604 -10.76 10.03 9.19
CA PRO A 604 -10.20 8.72 8.83
C PRO A 604 -8.98 8.29 9.65
N LEU A 605 -8.30 9.23 10.33
CA LEU A 605 -7.11 8.93 11.11
C LEU A 605 -7.46 8.21 12.42
N ARG A 606 -6.70 7.16 12.70
CA ARG A 606 -6.76 6.41 13.96
C ARG A 606 -6.01 7.14 15.07
N LEU A 607 -6.41 6.90 16.31
CA LEU A 607 -5.61 7.29 17.48
C LEU A 607 -4.60 6.16 17.74
N TRP A 608 -3.33 6.52 17.81
CA TRP A 608 -2.23 5.60 18.09
C TRP A 608 -1.77 5.75 19.52
N LYS A 609 -1.41 4.64 20.15
CA LYS A 609 -0.86 4.56 21.50
C LYS A 609 0.47 3.82 21.44
N VAL A 610 1.49 4.46 21.95
CA VAL A 610 2.85 3.92 22.05
C VAL A 610 3.29 4.02 23.49
N SER A 611 3.88 2.95 24.03
CA SER A 611 4.43 2.95 25.39
C SER A 611 5.79 2.29 25.46
N ALA A 612 6.65 2.83 26.32
CA ALA A 612 7.98 2.30 26.63
C ALA A 612 8.42 2.68 28.05
N GLU A 613 9.39 1.96 28.58
CA GLU A 613 10.10 2.34 29.80
C GLU A 613 11.29 3.24 29.48
N VAL A 614 11.51 4.26 30.31
CA VAL A 614 12.59 5.25 30.20
C VAL A 614 13.41 5.21 31.47
N GLU A 615 14.72 5.17 31.35
CA GLU A 615 15.64 5.16 32.50
C GLU A 615 15.93 6.59 33.03
N ALA A 616 14.84 7.29 33.35
CA ALA A 616 14.89 8.63 33.95
C ALA A 616 13.61 8.87 34.77
N PRO A 617 13.64 9.75 35.78
CA PRO A 617 12.47 10.13 36.55
C PRO A 617 11.49 10.98 35.70
N PRO A 618 10.19 11.04 36.08
CA PRO A 618 9.15 11.69 35.26
C PRO A 618 9.43 13.14 34.90
N LEU A 619 10.00 13.93 35.81
CA LEU A 619 10.32 15.33 35.55
C LEU A 619 11.42 15.54 34.52
N GLU A 620 12.42 14.66 34.49
CA GLU A 620 13.49 14.73 33.50
C GLU A 620 12.96 14.34 32.11
N VAL A 621 12.11 13.30 32.04
CA VAL A 621 11.45 12.89 30.78
C VAL A 621 10.54 14.01 30.28
N LEU A 622 9.79 14.67 31.15
CA LEU A 622 8.99 15.83 30.82
C LEU A 622 9.85 16.95 30.25
N HIS A 623 10.95 17.31 30.93
CA HIS A 623 11.88 18.36 30.50
C HIS A 623 12.46 18.03 29.10
N ARG A 624 12.88 16.79 28.88
CA ARG A 624 13.37 16.28 27.59
C ARG A 624 12.36 16.49 26.47
N ILE A 625 11.09 16.17 26.70
CA ILE A 625 10.02 16.32 25.72
C ILE A 625 9.75 17.80 25.43
N ILE A 626 9.68 18.66 26.46
CA ILE A 626 9.24 20.07 26.28
C ILE A 626 10.40 20.97 25.83
N ARG A 627 11.60 20.79 26.36
CA ARG A 627 12.71 21.77 26.20
C ARG A 627 13.86 21.25 25.35
N GLU A 628 14.07 19.93 25.29
CA GLU A 628 15.26 19.33 24.72
C GLU A 628 14.92 18.47 23.49
N ARG A 629 13.95 18.90 22.67
CA ARG A 629 13.50 18.17 21.48
C ARG A 629 14.65 17.84 20.52
N HIS A 630 15.67 18.70 20.42
CA HIS A 630 16.84 18.51 19.56
C HIS A 630 17.70 17.29 19.93
N LEU A 631 17.57 16.76 21.16
CA LEU A 631 18.32 15.57 21.59
C LEU A 631 17.66 14.25 21.15
N TRP A 632 16.38 14.27 20.80
CA TRP A 632 15.66 13.05 20.44
C TRP A 632 14.93 13.08 19.09
N ASP A 633 14.74 14.24 18.48
CA ASP A 633 14.15 14.41 17.16
C ASP A 633 15.25 14.76 16.13
N PRO A 634 15.88 13.78 15.47
CA PRO A 634 17.01 14.03 14.57
C PRO A 634 16.61 14.85 13.34
N GLU A 635 15.32 14.85 13.00
CA GLU A 635 14.78 15.62 11.87
C GLU A 635 14.36 17.06 12.28
N LEU A 636 14.55 17.45 13.53
CA LEU A 636 14.23 18.82 13.97
C LEU A 636 15.11 19.83 13.23
N HIS A 637 14.47 20.74 12.50
CA HIS A 637 15.16 21.83 11.80
C HIS A 637 15.22 23.10 12.66
N SER A 638 14.07 23.50 13.20
CA SER A 638 13.95 24.67 14.05
C SER A 638 12.76 24.52 14.99
N ALA A 639 12.83 25.20 16.13
CA ALA A 639 11.75 25.27 17.11
C ALA A 639 11.79 26.60 17.85
N LYS A 640 10.61 27.16 18.14
CA LYS A 640 10.50 28.39 18.95
C LYS A 640 9.22 28.40 19.79
N ILE A 641 9.29 29.01 20.95
CA ILE A 641 8.11 29.42 21.72
C ILE A 641 7.58 30.68 21.07
N VAL A 642 6.35 30.63 20.55
CA VAL A 642 5.71 31.79 19.90
C VAL A 642 5.13 32.73 20.94
N SER A 643 4.45 32.19 21.94
CA SER A 643 3.82 32.95 23.03
C SER A 643 3.74 32.11 24.29
N GLN A 644 4.14 32.67 25.42
CA GLN A 644 3.89 32.09 26.73
C GLN A 644 2.52 32.57 27.20
N ILE A 645 1.57 31.65 27.40
CA ILE A 645 0.19 31.97 27.78
C ILE A 645 0.05 31.97 29.30
N ASP A 646 0.50 30.90 29.93
CA ASP A 646 0.48 30.66 31.36
C ASP A 646 1.78 29.98 31.81
N LYS A 647 2.02 29.83 33.10
CA LYS A 647 3.20 29.17 33.66
C LYS A 647 3.47 27.79 33.02
N ASN A 648 2.41 27.05 32.72
CA ASN A 648 2.47 25.70 32.20
C ASN A 648 1.70 25.59 30.87
N CYS A 649 1.59 26.68 30.11
CA CYS A 649 0.89 26.69 28.82
C CYS A 649 1.55 27.69 27.86
N GLU A 650 1.86 27.25 26.65
CA GLU A 650 2.52 28.07 25.63
C GLU A 650 2.06 27.68 24.21
N VAL A 651 2.22 28.60 23.26
CA VAL A 651 2.14 28.31 21.83
C VAL A 651 3.55 28.01 21.32
N PHE A 652 3.71 26.88 20.68
CA PHE A 652 5.00 26.36 20.23
C PHE A 652 4.96 26.06 18.75
N GLN A 653 5.96 26.54 18.00
CA GLN A 653 6.12 26.28 16.57
C GLN A 653 7.42 25.53 16.34
N TYR A 654 7.37 24.45 15.52
CA TYR A 654 8.56 23.71 15.15
C TYR A 654 8.47 23.21 13.72
N VAL A 655 9.63 23.00 13.11
CA VAL A 655 9.81 22.50 11.73
C VAL A 655 10.64 21.24 11.77
N ARG A 656 10.20 20.22 11.04
CA ARG A 656 10.94 18.98 10.80
C ARG A 656 11.39 18.90 9.36
N ARG A 657 12.62 18.46 9.16
CA ARG A 657 13.19 18.27 7.82
C ARG A 657 12.55 17.10 7.11
N LYS A 658 12.40 17.26 5.80
CA LYS A 658 12.13 16.17 4.85
C LYS A 658 13.27 16.11 3.83
N ILE A 659 13.35 14.97 3.17
CA ILE A 659 14.30 14.80 2.07
C ILE A 659 13.94 15.75 0.92
N VAL A 660 14.92 16.50 0.42
CA VAL A 660 14.72 17.40 -0.74
C VAL A 660 14.34 16.56 -1.97
N PRO A 661 13.33 16.93 -2.75
CA PRO A 661 12.63 18.24 -2.83
C PRO A 661 11.29 18.30 -2.05
N LEU A 662 11.01 17.37 -1.16
CA LEU A 662 9.78 17.41 -0.37
C LEU A 662 9.77 18.64 0.55
N PRO A 663 8.61 19.31 0.73
CA PRO A 663 8.51 20.42 1.66
C PRO A 663 8.70 19.92 3.10
N ASN A 664 9.36 20.73 3.93
CA ASN A 664 9.49 20.44 5.35
C ASN A 664 8.11 20.48 6.03
N GLU A 665 7.96 19.72 7.12
CA GLU A 665 6.76 19.73 7.95
C GLU A 665 6.85 20.82 9.01
N GLU A 666 5.84 21.67 9.09
CA GLU A 666 5.71 22.72 10.10
C GLU A 666 4.52 22.41 10.99
N TYR A 667 4.66 22.66 12.29
CA TYR A 667 3.60 22.50 13.27
C TYR A 667 3.51 23.73 14.19
N CYS A 668 2.30 24.22 14.44
CA CYS A 668 1.99 25.22 15.42
C CYS A 668 0.96 24.67 16.39
N VAL A 669 1.34 24.52 17.65
CA VAL A 669 0.51 23.88 18.68
C VAL A 669 0.39 24.74 19.91
N VAL A 670 -0.78 24.74 20.56
CA VAL A 670 -0.85 25.04 21.97
C VAL A 670 -0.48 23.80 22.75
N ARG A 671 0.46 23.93 23.68
CA ARG A 671 0.84 22.83 24.58
C ARG A 671 0.74 23.25 26.04
N THR A 672 0.23 22.35 26.86
CA THR A 672 0.14 22.51 28.31
C THR A 672 0.68 21.27 28.99
N TRP A 673 1.23 21.43 30.20
CA TRP A 673 1.76 20.31 30.98
C TRP A 673 1.39 20.43 32.44
N ARG A 674 1.38 19.29 33.13
CA ARG A 674 1.16 19.21 34.58
C ARG A 674 2.20 18.31 35.23
N THR A 675 2.59 18.68 36.46
CA THR A 675 3.57 17.95 37.29
C THR A 675 2.99 17.60 38.66
N ASP A 676 1.75 18.01 38.92
CA ASP A 676 1.04 17.87 40.18
C ASP A 676 0.06 16.66 40.20
N LEU A 677 0.31 15.65 39.37
CA LEU A 677 -0.49 14.43 39.33
C LEU A 677 -0.09 13.48 40.47
N PRO A 678 -1.00 12.56 40.87
CA PRO A 678 -0.67 11.54 41.86
C PRO A 678 0.57 10.73 41.50
N LYS A 679 1.37 10.34 42.48
CA LYS A 679 2.62 9.61 42.36
C LYS A 679 3.70 10.31 41.55
N ASP A 680 3.76 11.64 41.62
CA ASP A 680 4.72 12.46 40.86
C ASP A 680 4.68 12.23 39.33
N SER A 681 3.51 11.80 38.82
CA SER A 681 3.29 11.64 37.41
C SER A 681 3.18 12.98 36.70
N CYS A 682 3.60 13.02 35.42
CA CYS A 682 3.54 14.20 34.59
C CYS A 682 2.72 13.94 33.33
N LEU A 683 2.11 14.97 32.77
CA LEU A 683 1.45 14.89 31.48
C LEU A 683 1.78 16.09 30.58
N VAL A 684 1.68 15.90 29.27
CA VAL A 684 1.72 16.95 28.24
C VAL A 684 0.56 16.76 27.29
N ILE A 685 -0.12 17.84 26.92
CA ILE A 685 -1.17 17.88 25.91
C ILE A 685 -0.76 18.89 24.85
N GLU A 686 -0.82 18.49 23.60
CA GLU A 686 -0.57 19.33 22.43
C GLU A 686 -1.74 19.22 21.44
N THR A 687 -2.16 20.33 20.86
CA THR A 687 -3.12 20.39 19.74
C THR A 687 -2.81 21.57 18.84
N SER A 688 -3.09 21.46 17.53
CA SER A 688 -2.81 22.52 16.58
C SER A 688 -3.72 23.72 16.78
N VAL A 689 -3.12 24.91 16.68
CA VAL A 689 -3.81 26.21 16.71
C VAL A 689 -3.23 27.13 15.65
N GLU A 690 -4.04 28.11 15.23
CA GLU A 690 -3.58 29.27 14.48
C GLU A 690 -3.23 30.39 15.48
N HIS A 691 -2.07 30.99 15.29
CA HIS A 691 -1.60 32.13 16.08
C HIS A 691 -1.02 33.21 15.16
N GLN A 692 -1.33 34.47 15.42
CA GLN A 692 -0.91 35.58 14.56
C GLN A 692 0.62 35.70 14.40
N ASP A 693 1.38 35.42 15.46
CA ASP A 693 2.85 35.48 15.46
C ASP A 693 3.52 34.19 14.97
N ALA A 694 2.74 33.14 14.70
CA ALA A 694 3.21 31.91 14.07
C ALA A 694 2.99 31.96 12.57
N VAL A 695 3.66 32.89 11.88
CA VAL A 695 3.58 33.04 10.43
C VAL A 695 4.06 31.75 9.78
N PRO A 696 3.35 31.22 8.73
CA PRO A 696 3.79 30.07 7.97
C PRO A 696 5.19 30.28 7.39
N ILE A 697 6.05 29.28 7.55
CA ILE A 697 7.43 29.34 7.08
C ILE A 697 7.46 29.01 5.58
N PRO A 698 8.17 29.75 4.73
CA PRO A 698 8.30 29.43 3.30
C PRO A 698 8.83 28.00 3.07
N ASN A 699 8.34 27.35 2.03
CA ASN A 699 8.71 25.97 1.65
C ASN A 699 8.42 24.92 2.73
N THR A 700 7.46 25.18 3.60
CA THR A 700 6.94 24.20 4.55
C THR A 700 5.48 23.90 4.28
N VAL A 701 5.03 22.76 4.79
CA VAL A 701 3.61 22.38 4.83
C VAL A 701 3.20 22.27 6.29
N ARG A 702 2.14 22.99 6.66
CA ARG A 702 1.63 23.02 8.03
C ARG A 702 0.76 21.80 8.31
N GLY A 703 1.31 20.84 9.08
CA GLY A 703 0.58 19.69 9.58
C GLY A 703 -0.37 20.04 10.72
N ILE A 704 -1.35 19.20 10.96
CA ILE A 704 -2.40 19.36 11.97
C ILE A 704 -2.28 18.30 13.06
N VAL A 705 -1.95 18.71 14.26
CA VAL A 705 -1.94 17.87 15.45
C VAL A 705 -3.34 17.83 16.04
N LEU A 706 -4.09 16.74 15.75
CA LEU A 706 -5.42 16.50 16.32
C LEU A 706 -5.33 16.05 17.78
N ALA A 707 -4.31 15.27 18.09
CA ALA A 707 -3.96 14.87 19.45
C ALA A 707 -2.48 14.47 19.51
N SER A 708 -1.74 15.05 20.43
CA SER A 708 -0.44 14.58 20.89
C SER A 708 -0.45 14.71 22.42
N ARG A 709 -0.47 13.57 23.12
CA ARG A 709 -0.69 13.52 24.55
C ARG A 709 0.29 12.55 25.17
N TYR A 710 1.09 13.04 26.12
CA TYR A 710 2.05 12.24 26.86
C TYR A 710 1.58 12.05 28.30
N LEU A 711 1.72 10.83 28.82
CA LEU A 711 1.63 10.53 30.25
C LEU A 711 2.93 9.85 30.66
N ILE A 712 3.52 10.34 31.75
CA ILE A 712 4.80 9.88 32.26
C ILE A 712 4.55 9.49 33.72
N GLU A 713 4.59 8.19 34.01
CA GLU A 713 4.33 7.63 35.33
C GLU A 713 5.61 6.99 35.89
N PRO A 714 5.92 7.15 37.18
CA PRO A 714 7.05 6.43 37.78
C PRO A 714 6.76 4.93 37.79
N CYS A 715 7.73 4.10 37.40
CA CYS A 715 7.59 2.65 37.39
C CYS A 715 8.71 1.90 38.11
N GLY A 716 9.43 2.58 38.99
CA GLY A 716 10.52 2.03 39.80
C GLY A 716 11.49 3.11 40.23
N SER A 717 12.58 2.73 40.87
CA SER A 717 13.61 3.67 41.34
C SER A 717 14.31 4.33 40.14
N GLY A 718 14.04 5.64 39.94
CA GLY A 718 14.64 6.41 38.85
C GLY A 718 14.17 6.10 37.45
N ARG A 719 13.06 5.38 37.28
CA ARG A 719 12.49 4.99 35.98
C ARG A 719 11.07 5.50 35.78
N SER A 720 10.71 5.71 34.53
CA SER A 720 9.38 6.13 34.15
C SER A 720 8.79 5.24 33.05
N LYS A 721 7.49 5.06 33.08
CA LYS A 721 6.70 4.57 31.97
C LYS A 721 6.18 5.74 31.17
N LEU A 722 6.66 5.88 29.94
CA LEU A 722 6.20 6.88 28.98
C LEU A 722 5.09 6.28 28.13
N LEU A 723 3.95 6.94 28.07
CA LEU A 723 2.84 6.65 27.18
C LEU A 723 2.59 7.86 26.29
N HIS A 724 2.54 7.66 24.98
CA HIS A 724 2.22 8.70 23.99
C HIS A 724 0.98 8.30 23.18
N LEU A 725 -0.06 9.13 23.23
CA LEU A 725 -1.20 9.07 22.32
C LEU A 725 -0.99 10.07 21.19
N SER A 726 -1.05 9.60 19.95
CA SER A 726 -0.76 10.44 18.79
C SER A 726 -1.80 10.28 17.69
N ARG A 727 -2.25 11.41 17.14
CA ARG A 727 -3.13 11.53 15.99
C ARG A 727 -2.81 12.82 15.26
N VAL A 728 -2.06 12.75 14.17
CA VAL A 728 -1.54 13.91 13.45
C VAL A 728 -1.77 13.71 11.96
N ASP A 729 -2.25 14.75 11.27
CA ASP A 729 -2.23 14.85 9.82
C ASP A 729 -1.00 15.66 9.41
N SER A 730 0.03 15.00 8.92
CA SER A 730 1.26 15.64 8.44
C SER A 730 1.16 16.21 7.03
N MET A 731 -0.03 16.15 6.43
CA MET A 731 -0.32 16.49 5.04
C MET A 731 0.43 15.62 4.01
N GLY A 732 -0.06 15.60 2.80
CA GLY A 732 0.55 14.85 1.70
C GLY A 732 0.57 13.33 1.87
N LYS A 733 -0.23 12.78 2.80
CA LYS A 733 -0.32 11.34 3.08
C LYS A 733 -1.75 10.84 3.04
N THR A 734 -1.94 9.66 2.49
CA THR A 734 -3.24 9.00 2.41
C THR A 734 -3.61 8.32 3.73
N PRO A 735 -4.91 8.10 4.02
CA PRO A 735 -5.33 7.33 5.18
C PRO A 735 -4.71 5.93 5.27
N GLU A 736 -4.48 5.28 4.14
CA GLU A 736 -3.83 3.97 4.06
C GLU A 736 -2.39 4.00 4.56
N TRP A 737 -1.66 5.08 4.24
CA TRP A 737 -0.31 5.28 4.73
C TRP A 737 -0.29 5.40 6.26
N TYR A 738 -1.21 6.21 6.83
CA TYR A 738 -1.33 6.34 8.29
C TYR A 738 -1.66 5.02 8.96
N GLN A 739 -2.53 4.23 8.35
CA GLN A 739 -2.92 2.93 8.90
C GLN A 739 -1.77 1.93 8.94
N LYS A 740 -0.86 1.99 7.97
CA LYS A 740 0.27 1.06 7.84
C LYS A 740 1.53 1.51 8.57
N ASN A 741 1.84 2.79 8.49
CA ASN A 741 3.17 3.30 8.80
C ASN A 741 3.23 4.20 10.03
N TYR A 742 2.18 5.00 10.29
CA TYR A 742 2.25 6.06 11.30
C TYR A 742 2.52 5.54 12.72
N GLY A 743 1.97 4.39 13.10
CA GLY A 743 2.26 3.77 14.40
C GLY A 743 3.74 3.41 14.60
N HIS A 744 4.40 2.96 13.54
CA HIS A 744 5.84 2.66 13.56
C HIS A 744 6.67 3.93 13.69
N ILE A 745 6.25 5.03 13.04
CA ILE A 745 6.89 6.35 13.18
C ILE A 745 6.73 6.88 14.60
N CYS A 746 5.55 6.77 15.20
CA CYS A 746 5.34 7.10 16.61
C CYS A 746 6.23 6.26 17.54
N ALA A 747 6.42 4.97 17.22
CA ALA A 747 7.32 4.10 17.97
C ALA A 747 8.78 4.55 17.86
N LEU A 748 9.22 5.00 16.69
CA LEU A 748 10.57 5.56 16.50
C LEU A 748 10.76 6.83 17.34
N PHE A 749 9.76 7.73 17.41
CA PHE A 749 9.85 8.93 18.27
C PHE A 749 10.01 8.55 19.74
N VAL A 750 9.20 7.62 20.25
CA VAL A 750 9.32 7.15 21.62
C VAL A 750 10.66 6.44 21.85
N ALA A 751 11.12 5.62 20.91
CA ALA A 751 12.42 4.97 20.98
C ALA A 751 13.57 5.98 21.03
N ASN A 752 13.50 7.06 20.26
CA ASN A 752 14.49 8.13 20.27
C ASN A 752 14.50 8.89 21.63
N ILE A 753 13.32 9.16 22.20
CA ILE A 753 13.24 9.72 23.55
C ILE A 753 13.93 8.80 24.55
N VAL A 754 13.62 7.49 24.53
CA VAL A 754 14.25 6.49 25.40
C VAL A 754 15.77 6.47 25.21
N SER A 755 16.23 6.42 23.97
CA SER A 755 17.66 6.35 23.62
C SER A 755 18.43 7.61 24.04
N SER A 756 17.77 8.76 24.10
CA SER A 756 18.39 10.04 24.50
C SER A 756 18.81 10.10 25.98
N PHE A 757 18.39 9.13 26.80
CA PHE A 757 18.79 8.95 28.19
C PHE A 757 19.90 7.91 28.40
N TYR A 758 20.27 7.14 27.35
CA TYR A 758 21.41 6.26 27.47
C TYR A 758 22.70 7.10 27.46
N HIS A 759 23.35 7.20 28.61
CA HIS A 759 24.70 7.72 28.67
C HIS A 759 25.61 6.71 27.97
N VAL A 760 26.32 7.16 26.97
CA VAL A 760 27.56 6.48 26.57
C VAL A 760 28.45 6.54 27.80
N ALA A 761 28.61 5.44 28.51
CA ALA A 761 29.57 5.32 29.60
C ALA A 761 30.94 5.75 29.03
N ALA A 762 31.37 6.95 29.37
CA ALA A 762 32.75 7.33 29.18
C ALA A 762 33.56 6.21 29.87
N GLY A 763 34.45 5.56 29.10
CA GLY A 763 35.29 4.50 29.62
C GLY A 763 36.01 4.98 30.88
N PRO A 764 36.43 4.09 31.78
CA PRO A 764 37.02 4.47 33.03
C PRO A 764 38.17 5.43 32.75
N GLU A 765 38.05 6.67 33.27
CA GLU A 765 39.19 7.56 33.35
C GLU A 765 40.29 6.80 34.13
N SER A 766 41.31 6.40 33.44
CA SER A 766 42.53 5.88 34.06
C SER A 766 43.12 7.05 34.85
N LYS A 767 42.79 7.14 36.13
CA LYS A 767 43.57 7.92 37.06
C LYS A 767 44.92 7.24 37.21
N VAL A 768 45.92 7.86 36.61
CA VAL A 768 47.32 7.64 36.96
C VAL A 768 47.60 8.43 38.24
#